data_ea49f709c637f2ce9213292b1a3ee375
#
_entry.id   ea49f709c637f2ce9213292b1a3ee375
#
_cell.length_a   1.000
_cell.length_b   1.000
_cell.length_c   1.000
_cell.angle_alpha   90.00
_cell.angle_beta   90.00
_cell.angle_gamma   90.00
#
_symmetry.space_group_name_H-M   'P 1'
#
loop_
_entity.id
_entity.type
_entity.pdbx_description
1 polymer ?
#
loop_
_entity_poly.entity_id
_entity_poly.type
_entity_poly.pdbx_seq_one_letter_code
_entity_poly.pdbx_strand_id
1 'polypeptide(L)'
;MSEIKSLLFSHSHHLLTVRGCSALLDVLSFEGEEALSEPFRYVIEFTSADKTITPQQMLMQDATFTLQAPADQGFGINIQQPVRTIQGVVTAFERLSASRDETHYSLTLQPRLALLSRSHQNRIYQDMSVPDIVEHILRTRHAMRGEDFVFTLAQAYPRREQVMQYGEDDLRFITRLLGEVGIWFRFTADTRLNIDVVEFYDDQRHYEQGLVLPSVPPSGQHDSGTESVWALKSQHNVVQQLVFTRDYNYRNAPEEMSQSADVTSGDVTTYGEAYHWADNYLAPGSDGQRNPEPESGAFYARLRHERYLNDQTRLSGRTSSAALAPGRELKVTGGAEVTEVFRQGVVITGIHSRARRDRSYEVAFTAIPFSENYGFRPQPGDRPVMAGTLPARVTSTKTNDIYGHIDRDGRYKVNLLFDRDHWSPGEESLWVRQARPYAGDTYGLHLPLLAGTEVAIAFEQGDPDRPYIAGVLHDSTHPDPVTIRNYKRNVLRTPANNKIRLDDARGKEHIKVSTEYGGKSQLNLGHLVDSEKQPRGEGFELRTDSYGAIRAGKGIMLTTESQPRVQGKQLDMTAAIVELEKALSLAKTLQQCAATAGISVVDTGQQQRLSQTLKQLKGAGLLTYAGEGQAHITPASLQLSTGEDLVATAGNDASINVVKKFSLAVGEKLALFARKLGIQMIAGAGDITVQAQRGAMHMLSQQDFTLTSTDSKLNISAKQGIQLACGGGGIRINADGSVEIFSPTGVDIKAPNFAYKGPESVQIQMPNFDKGAFKHRYRLHASDDPEQILTRQKFRVKSSAGDIVEGETDGEGCSPLLDATDLDTWTLELLS
;
A
#
# COMPACT_ATOMS: atom_id res chain seq x y z
N MET A 1 43.46 -21.71 65.24
CA MET A 1 43.62 -20.90 66.49
C MET A 1 43.40 -19.40 66.31
N SER A 2 43.55 -18.84 65.12
CA SER A 2 43.23 -17.42 64.81
C SER A 2 41.75 -17.20 64.71
N GLU A 3 40.98 -18.12 64.16
CA GLU A 3 39.51 -18.03 64.05
C GLU A 3 38.76 -18.11 65.37
N ILE A 4 39.26 -18.92 66.27
CA ILE A 4 38.66 -19.06 67.64
C ILE A 4 38.95 -17.80 68.50
N LYS A 5 40.07 -17.11 68.30
CA LYS A 5 40.33 -15.83 68.98
C LYS A 5 39.46 -14.69 68.47
N SER A 6 39.11 -14.68 67.18
CA SER A 6 38.27 -13.66 66.59
C SER A 6 36.79 -13.79 67.07
N LEU A 7 36.32 -15.02 67.28
CA LEU A 7 34.99 -15.32 67.78
C LEU A 7 34.80 -14.95 69.30
N LEU A 8 35.87 -14.97 70.08
CA LEU A 8 35.80 -14.67 71.52
C LEU A 8 35.96 -13.22 71.88
N PHE A 9 36.41 -12.36 71.00
CA PHE A 9 36.69 -10.95 71.24
C PHE A 9 36.14 -10.00 70.19
N SER A 10 35.23 -10.45 69.27
CA SER A 10 34.55 -9.54 68.35
C SER A 10 33.49 -8.74 69.10
N HIS A 11 33.71 -7.44 69.22
CA HIS A 11 32.70 -6.48 69.69
C HIS A 11 31.67 -6.18 68.59
N SER A 12 31.82 -6.76 67.40
CA SER A 12 30.94 -6.60 66.26
C SER A 12 29.71 -7.50 66.39
N HIS A 13 28.54 -6.91 66.44
CA HIS A 13 27.26 -7.64 66.47
C HIS A 13 26.91 -8.23 65.07
N HIS A 14 27.47 -7.71 64.00
CA HIS A 14 27.24 -8.18 62.63
C HIS A 14 28.56 -8.35 61.89
N LEU A 15 28.61 -9.25 60.89
CA LEU A 15 29.83 -9.54 60.12
C LEU A 15 29.76 -8.95 58.72
N LEU A 16 30.83 -8.28 58.34
CA LEU A 16 30.99 -7.76 56.99
C LEU A 16 32.29 -8.34 56.40
N THR A 17 32.20 -8.95 55.22
CA THR A 17 33.35 -9.41 54.43
C THR A 17 33.19 -8.91 52.99
N VAL A 18 34.31 -8.46 52.42
CA VAL A 18 34.37 -8.02 51.03
C VAL A 18 35.41 -8.84 50.32
N ARG A 19 35.05 -9.45 49.16
CA ARG A 19 35.94 -10.29 48.36
C ARG A 19 37.14 -9.45 47.91
N GLY A 20 38.32 -9.97 48.13
CA GLY A 20 39.55 -9.25 47.76
C GLY A 20 40.06 -8.24 48.83
N CYS A 21 39.31 -8.01 49.92
CA CYS A 21 39.75 -7.24 51.10
C CYS A 21 40.08 -8.17 52.24
N SER A 22 41.34 -8.25 52.61
CA SER A 22 41.78 -9.07 53.77
C SER A 22 41.74 -8.32 55.11
N ALA A 23 41.44 -7.04 55.09
CA ALA A 23 41.35 -6.21 56.30
C ALA A 23 40.17 -6.62 57.17
N LEU A 24 40.34 -6.55 58.49
CA LEU A 24 39.19 -6.72 59.41
C LEU A 24 38.28 -5.48 59.30
N LEU A 25 36.99 -5.71 58.96
CA LEU A 25 35.98 -4.69 58.86
C LEU A 25 35.04 -4.79 60.05
N ASP A 26 35.20 -3.89 61.02
CA ASP A 26 34.43 -3.91 62.29
C ASP A 26 33.22 -3.01 62.14
N VAL A 27 32.02 -3.59 62.01
CA VAL A 27 30.76 -2.88 61.77
C VAL A 27 30.34 -2.03 62.95
N LEU A 28 30.17 -0.74 62.73
CA LEU A 28 29.67 0.23 63.69
C LEU A 28 28.16 0.43 63.68
N SER A 29 27.65 0.62 62.49
CA SER A 29 26.23 0.84 62.24
C SER A 29 25.84 0.43 60.82
N PHE A 30 24.57 0.17 60.62
CA PHE A 30 24.03 0.06 59.31
C PHE A 30 22.59 0.53 59.23
N GLU A 31 22.19 0.93 58.05
CA GLU A 31 20.83 1.21 57.65
C GLU A 31 20.53 0.46 56.37
N GLY A 32 19.46 -0.35 56.35
CA GLY A 32 19.10 -1.20 55.24
C GLY A 32 17.65 -1.00 54.83
N GLU A 33 17.41 -0.90 53.54
CA GLU A 33 16.10 -0.81 52.91
C GLU A 33 15.93 -1.97 51.96
N GLU A 34 14.83 -2.69 52.07
CA GLU A 34 14.44 -3.76 51.16
C GLU A 34 12.94 -3.66 50.88
N ALA A 35 12.55 -3.86 49.62
CA ALA A 35 11.16 -3.95 49.23
C ALA A 35 10.96 -4.96 48.11
N LEU A 36 9.73 -5.47 47.96
CA LEU A 36 9.37 -6.29 46.79
C LEU A 36 9.49 -5.49 45.53
N SER A 37 10.10 -6.07 44.51
CA SER A 37 10.31 -5.49 43.18
C SER A 37 11.22 -4.25 43.14
N GLU A 38 12.05 -4.07 44.21
CA GLU A 38 13.06 -3.04 44.25
C GLU A 38 14.40 -3.62 44.69
N PRO A 39 15.54 -3.13 44.16
CA PRO A 39 16.86 -3.50 44.66
C PRO A 39 17.08 -3.02 46.08
N PHE A 40 17.51 -3.93 46.96
CA PHE A 40 17.86 -3.55 48.32
C PHE A 40 19.06 -2.61 48.34
N ARG A 41 19.17 -1.83 49.47
CA ARG A 41 20.28 -0.93 49.73
C ARG A 41 20.65 -0.96 51.19
N TYR A 42 21.89 -1.34 51.49
CA TYR A 42 22.48 -1.27 52.82
C TYR A 42 23.62 -0.27 52.82
N VAL A 43 23.55 0.71 53.69
CA VAL A 43 24.66 1.59 54.01
C VAL A 43 25.27 1.11 55.30
N ILE A 44 26.54 0.69 55.25
CA ILE A 44 27.24 0.04 56.38
C ILE A 44 28.45 0.88 56.73
N GLU A 45 28.45 1.39 57.97
CA GLU A 45 29.62 2.08 58.56
C GLU A 45 30.46 1.09 59.35
N PHE A 46 31.73 1.15 59.14
CA PHE A 46 32.71 0.25 59.80
C PHE A 46 34.04 0.94 60.07
N THR A 47 34.77 0.40 61.03
CA THR A 47 36.17 0.79 61.26
C THR A 47 37.14 -0.31 60.87
N SER A 48 38.31 0.08 60.49
CA SER A 48 39.45 -0.84 60.21
C SER A 48 40.76 -0.22 60.67
N ALA A 49 41.65 -1.06 61.21
CA ALA A 49 43.01 -0.69 61.47
C ALA A 49 43.83 -0.46 60.16
N ASP A 50 43.39 -1.03 59.10
CA ASP A 50 43.96 -0.77 57.78
C ASP A 50 43.50 0.58 57.21
N LYS A 51 44.45 1.54 57.12
CA LYS A 51 44.22 2.91 56.65
C LYS A 51 44.35 3.05 55.16
N THR A 52 44.71 1.97 54.46
CA THR A 52 45.10 1.95 53.04
C THR A 52 44.08 1.26 52.16
N ILE A 53 42.92 0.98 52.69
CA ILE A 53 41.84 0.36 51.88
C ILE A 53 41.51 1.30 50.72
N THR A 54 41.64 0.80 49.51
CA THR A 54 41.47 1.55 48.25
C THR A 54 40.10 1.31 47.66
N PRO A 55 39.57 2.26 46.86
CA PRO A 55 38.29 2.04 46.12
C PRO A 55 38.37 0.79 45.24
N GLN A 56 39.49 0.45 44.64
CA GLN A 56 39.68 -0.74 43.78
C GLN A 56 39.52 -2.07 44.55
N GLN A 57 39.78 -2.08 45.84
CA GLN A 57 39.60 -3.24 46.69
C GLN A 57 38.13 -3.39 47.18
N MET A 58 37.34 -2.34 47.02
CA MET A 58 35.94 -2.31 47.55
C MET A 58 34.92 -2.26 46.44
N LEU A 59 35.03 -1.31 45.49
CA LEU A 59 34.02 -1.11 44.46
C LEU A 59 33.94 -2.30 43.49
N MET A 60 32.72 -2.70 43.17
CA MET A 60 32.42 -3.83 42.28
C MET A 60 32.83 -5.20 42.84
N GLN A 61 33.25 -5.25 44.15
CA GLN A 61 33.53 -6.51 44.81
C GLN A 61 32.27 -7.12 45.41
N ASP A 62 32.15 -8.44 45.33
CA ASP A 62 31.09 -9.18 46.04
C ASP A 62 31.33 -9.01 47.56
N ALA A 63 30.25 -8.76 48.29
CA ALA A 63 30.33 -8.60 49.75
C ALA A 63 29.18 -9.37 50.42
N THR A 64 29.52 -9.88 51.57
CA THR A 64 28.62 -10.63 52.45
C THR A 64 28.41 -9.83 53.73
N PHE A 65 27.14 -9.52 54.01
CA PHE A 65 26.74 -8.89 55.25
C PHE A 65 25.86 -9.86 56.00
N THR A 66 26.31 -10.32 57.20
CA THR A 66 25.60 -11.29 58.02
C THR A 66 25.04 -10.65 59.25
N LEU A 67 23.72 -10.66 59.36
CA LEU A 67 22.98 -10.26 60.57
C LEU A 67 23.07 -11.41 61.59
N GLN A 68 23.50 -11.09 62.81
CA GLN A 68 23.63 -12.04 63.90
C GLN A 68 22.67 -11.65 65.04
N ALA A 69 22.16 -12.64 65.73
CA ALA A 69 21.39 -12.46 66.97
C ALA A 69 22.01 -13.25 68.11
N PRO A 70 21.90 -12.74 69.36
CA PRO A 70 22.40 -13.50 70.49
C PRO A 70 21.56 -14.74 70.71
N ALA A 71 22.19 -15.90 70.75
CA ALA A 71 21.57 -17.16 71.18
C ALA A 71 22.08 -17.60 72.53
N ASP A 72 21.18 -17.78 73.46
CA ASP A 72 21.51 -18.29 74.80
C ASP A 72 21.92 -19.77 74.69
N GLN A 73 23.16 -20.05 75.06
CA GLN A 73 23.70 -21.40 75.09
C GLN A 73 23.59 -22.03 76.53
N GLY A 74 22.88 -21.36 77.42
CA GLY A 74 22.81 -21.70 78.84
C GLY A 74 23.98 -21.11 79.66
N PHE A 75 23.80 -21.03 80.94
CA PHE A 75 24.76 -20.42 81.88
C PHE A 75 25.10 -18.94 81.68
N GLY A 76 24.19 -18.19 80.98
CA GLY A 76 24.39 -16.75 80.71
C GLY A 76 25.45 -16.42 79.64
N ILE A 77 25.86 -17.37 78.84
CA ILE A 77 26.76 -17.18 77.68
C ILE A 77 25.95 -16.98 76.43
N ASN A 78 25.88 -15.74 75.96
CA ASN A 78 25.28 -15.40 74.67
C ASN A 78 26.33 -15.44 73.58
N ILE A 79 26.12 -16.34 72.62
CA ILE A 79 26.94 -16.43 71.42
C ILE A 79 26.15 -15.81 70.23
N GLN A 80 26.80 -14.93 69.46
CA GLN A 80 26.20 -14.38 68.20
C GLN A 80 26.08 -15.48 67.17
N GLN A 81 24.86 -15.75 66.72
CA GLN A 81 24.60 -16.74 65.68
C GLN A 81 24.09 -16.05 64.41
N PRO A 82 24.53 -16.46 63.20
CA PRO A 82 24.00 -15.98 61.96
C PRO A 82 22.50 -16.27 61.86
N VAL A 83 21.68 -15.23 61.62
CA VAL A 83 20.23 -15.35 61.40
C VAL A 83 19.90 -15.13 59.96
N ARG A 84 20.51 -14.13 59.36
CA ARG A 84 20.28 -13.79 57.97
C ARG A 84 21.55 -13.27 57.30
N THR A 85 21.77 -13.67 56.09
CA THR A 85 22.90 -13.23 55.28
C THR A 85 22.38 -12.46 54.05
N ILE A 86 22.93 -11.29 53.81
CA ILE A 86 22.71 -10.46 52.64
C ILE A 86 23.96 -10.53 51.76
N GLN A 87 23.79 -10.96 50.55
CA GLN A 87 24.84 -11.01 49.53
C GLN A 87 24.60 -9.89 48.52
N GLY A 88 25.66 -9.30 47.99
CA GLY A 88 25.55 -8.29 46.99
C GLY A 88 26.89 -7.76 46.54
N VAL A 89 26.89 -6.61 45.88
CA VAL A 89 28.07 -5.92 45.36
C VAL A 89 28.22 -4.54 46.00
N VAL A 90 29.43 -4.14 46.26
CA VAL A 90 29.74 -2.80 46.79
C VAL A 90 29.61 -1.78 45.65
N THR A 91 28.61 -0.90 45.76
CA THR A 91 28.31 0.13 44.74
C THR A 91 28.81 1.52 45.09
N ALA A 92 29.07 1.79 46.36
CA ALA A 92 29.72 3.02 46.83
C ALA A 92 30.67 2.72 47.95
N PHE A 93 31.71 3.49 48.12
CA PHE A 93 32.70 3.40 49.19
C PHE A 93 33.23 4.79 49.54
N GLU A 94 33.26 5.09 50.82
CA GLU A 94 33.65 6.38 51.33
C GLU A 94 34.54 6.23 52.58
N ARG A 95 35.54 7.07 52.72
CA ARG A 95 36.38 7.24 53.89
C ARG A 95 35.87 8.45 54.68
N LEU A 96 35.21 8.21 55.79
CA LEU A 96 34.57 9.24 56.61
C LEU A 96 35.57 10.02 57.46
N SER A 97 36.42 9.30 58.23
CA SER A 97 37.41 9.91 59.07
C SER A 97 38.58 8.96 59.35
N ALA A 98 39.66 9.48 59.88
CA ALA A 98 40.81 8.68 60.32
C ALA A 98 41.37 9.19 61.68
N SER A 99 41.67 8.27 62.56
CA SER A 99 42.36 8.49 63.81
C SER A 99 43.79 7.91 63.72
N ARG A 100 44.51 7.99 64.85
CA ARG A 100 45.83 7.37 64.97
C ARG A 100 45.76 5.82 64.87
N ASP A 101 44.65 5.24 65.39
CA ASP A 101 44.58 3.78 65.56
C ASP A 101 43.74 3.12 64.47
N GLU A 102 42.66 3.75 64.00
CA GLU A 102 41.71 3.20 63.01
C GLU A 102 41.19 4.26 62.04
N THR A 103 40.64 3.82 60.97
CA THR A 103 39.93 4.63 59.98
C THR A 103 38.45 4.21 59.89
N HIS A 104 37.56 5.21 59.85
CA HIS A 104 36.14 5.03 59.73
C HIS A 104 35.74 5.12 58.25
N TYR A 105 35.05 4.12 57.77
CA TYR A 105 34.63 3.98 56.40
C TYR A 105 33.11 3.76 56.34
N SER A 106 32.54 4.03 55.20
CA SER A 106 31.18 3.64 54.82
C SER A 106 31.21 2.94 53.47
N LEU A 107 30.39 1.93 53.31
CA LEU A 107 30.09 1.32 52.02
C LEU A 107 28.59 1.16 51.79
N THR A 108 28.19 1.15 50.51
CA THR A 108 26.85 0.78 50.11
C THR A 108 26.87 -0.59 49.46
N LEU A 109 26.10 -1.52 50.00
CA LEU A 109 25.86 -2.86 49.48
C LEU A 109 24.52 -2.92 48.78
N GLN A 110 24.49 -3.35 47.54
CA GLN A 110 23.29 -3.51 46.76
C GLN A 110 23.33 -4.84 45.99
N PRO A 111 22.20 -5.36 45.52
CA PRO A 111 22.20 -6.53 44.67
C PRO A 111 22.86 -6.21 43.33
N ARG A 112 23.42 -7.23 42.69
CA ARG A 112 24.02 -7.09 41.34
C ARG A 112 23.05 -6.48 40.31
N LEU A 113 21.74 -6.74 40.48
CA LEU A 113 20.68 -6.15 39.65
C LEU A 113 20.68 -4.61 39.68
N ALA A 114 21.10 -3.96 40.81
CA ALA A 114 21.17 -2.51 40.91
C ALA A 114 22.15 -1.86 39.93
N LEU A 115 23.20 -2.59 39.52
CA LEU A 115 24.20 -2.11 38.53
C LEU A 115 23.58 -1.83 37.19
N LEU A 116 22.46 -2.46 36.84
CA LEU A 116 21.74 -2.28 35.57
C LEU A 116 21.26 -0.83 35.38
N SER A 117 21.11 -0.07 36.47
CA SER A 117 20.81 1.38 36.43
C SER A 117 21.92 2.23 35.82
N ARG A 118 23.11 1.67 35.59
CA ARG A 118 24.25 2.33 34.93
C ARG A 118 24.32 2.09 33.44
N SER A 119 23.42 1.28 32.88
CA SER A 119 23.36 0.90 31.48
C SER A 119 22.15 1.53 30.81
N HIS A 120 22.31 2.73 30.23
CA HIS A 120 21.29 3.39 29.40
C HIS A 120 21.33 2.86 27.98
N GLN A 121 20.15 2.48 27.45
CA GLN A 121 20.07 1.89 26.10
C GLN A 121 18.85 2.38 25.33
N ASN A 122 18.95 2.22 24.00
CA ASN A 122 17.85 2.26 23.05
C ASN A 122 17.93 1.00 22.23
N ARG A 123 16.93 0.11 22.35
CA ARG A 123 16.94 -1.22 21.72
C ARG A 123 15.54 -1.68 21.35
N ILE A 124 15.50 -2.63 20.43
CA ILE A 124 14.27 -3.25 19.96
C ILE A 124 14.35 -4.75 20.26
N TYR A 125 13.30 -5.29 20.87
CA TYR A 125 13.12 -6.72 21.12
C TYR A 125 11.92 -7.18 20.32
N GLN A 126 12.06 -8.26 19.54
CA GLN A 126 11.00 -8.78 18.67
C GLN A 126 10.73 -10.25 18.98
N ASP A 127 9.45 -10.63 18.91
CA ASP A 127 8.97 -12.01 19.10
C ASP A 127 9.47 -12.66 20.42
N MET A 128 9.43 -11.88 21.50
CA MET A 128 9.85 -12.30 22.83
C MET A 128 8.77 -12.01 23.86
N SER A 129 8.60 -12.90 24.83
CA SER A 129 7.78 -12.65 26.02
C SER A 129 8.52 -11.73 27.00
N VAL A 130 7.78 -11.12 27.93
CA VAL A 130 8.40 -10.27 28.97
C VAL A 130 9.48 -11.02 29.76
N PRO A 131 9.25 -12.25 30.28
CA PRO A 131 10.31 -13.03 30.92
C PRO A 131 11.52 -13.28 30.01
N ASP A 132 11.29 -13.61 28.70
CA ASP A 132 12.38 -13.84 27.74
C ASP A 132 13.25 -12.60 27.54
N ILE A 133 12.62 -11.40 27.45
CA ILE A 133 13.33 -10.11 27.31
C ILE A 133 14.20 -9.86 28.55
N VAL A 134 13.64 -10.05 29.72
CA VAL A 134 14.34 -9.85 31.01
C VAL A 134 15.52 -10.82 31.08
N GLU A 135 15.30 -12.10 30.85
CA GLU A 135 16.36 -13.12 30.85
C GLU A 135 17.44 -12.79 29.82
N HIS A 136 17.04 -12.39 28.60
CA HIS A 136 17.99 -11.99 27.56
C HIS A 136 18.88 -10.84 28.01
N ILE A 137 18.34 -9.81 28.64
CA ILE A 137 19.13 -8.66 29.15
C ILE A 137 20.09 -9.11 30.24
N LEU A 138 19.60 -9.87 31.22
CA LEU A 138 20.42 -10.35 32.33
C LEU A 138 21.60 -11.19 31.83
N ARG A 139 21.36 -12.12 30.90
CA ARG A 139 22.41 -13.02 30.37
C ARG A 139 23.36 -12.34 29.40
N THR A 140 22.82 -11.67 28.39
CA THR A 140 23.65 -11.21 27.26
C THR A 140 24.35 -9.89 27.52
N ARG A 141 23.76 -9.01 28.31
CA ARG A 141 24.31 -7.66 28.55
C ARG A 141 25.02 -7.55 29.90
N HIS A 142 24.55 -8.29 30.90
CA HIS A 142 25.10 -8.22 32.26
C HIS A 142 25.79 -9.50 32.70
N ALA A 143 25.93 -10.47 31.79
CA ALA A 143 26.65 -11.73 32.01
C ALA A 143 26.18 -12.49 33.27
N MET A 144 24.94 -12.28 33.71
CA MET A 144 24.33 -13.02 34.80
C MET A 144 24.06 -14.46 34.37
N ARG A 145 24.33 -15.40 35.29
CA ARG A 145 24.21 -16.83 35.02
C ARG A 145 22.89 -17.37 35.60
N GLY A 146 22.61 -18.65 35.33
CA GLY A 146 21.42 -19.30 35.87
C GLY A 146 21.38 -19.45 37.39
N GLU A 147 22.53 -19.29 38.08
CA GLU A 147 22.62 -19.22 39.53
C GLU A 147 22.29 -17.84 40.11
N ASP A 148 22.37 -16.76 39.31
CA ASP A 148 22.17 -15.38 39.77
C ASP A 148 20.67 -14.99 39.76
N PHE A 149 19.83 -15.71 39.01
CA PHE A 149 18.39 -15.44 38.95
C PHE A 149 17.56 -16.67 38.61
N VAL A 150 16.31 -16.66 39.04
CA VAL A 150 15.35 -17.74 38.74
C VAL A 150 13.95 -17.17 38.48
N PHE A 151 13.30 -17.70 37.45
CA PHE A 151 11.88 -17.47 37.18
C PHE A 151 11.07 -18.69 37.64
N THR A 152 10.13 -18.46 38.54
CA THR A 152 9.16 -19.47 38.98
C THR A 152 7.76 -18.88 38.76
N LEU A 153 7.29 -19.03 37.51
CA LEU A 153 6.05 -18.44 37.04
C LEU A 153 4.96 -19.51 36.93
N ALA A 154 3.76 -19.15 37.39
CA ALA A 154 2.58 -20.01 37.28
C ALA A 154 1.90 -19.93 35.91
N GLN A 155 2.17 -18.86 35.16
CA GLN A 155 1.56 -18.59 33.85
C GLN A 155 2.61 -18.57 32.73
N ALA A 156 2.17 -18.86 31.51
CA ALA A 156 2.97 -18.70 30.29
C ALA A 156 2.62 -17.38 29.62
N TYR A 157 3.60 -16.49 29.50
CA TYR A 157 3.41 -15.17 28.91
C TYR A 157 3.52 -15.24 27.39
N PRO A 158 2.65 -14.53 26.63
CA PRO A 158 2.71 -14.49 25.18
C PRO A 158 3.95 -13.74 24.70
N ARG A 159 4.36 -14.06 23.48
CA ARG A 159 5.40 -13.29 22.79
C ARG A 159 4.80 -12.01 22.23
N ARG A 160 5.41 -10.89 22.53
CA ARG A 160 5.07 -9.59 21.95
C ARG A 160 5.76 -9.42 20.61
N GLU A 161 5.05 -8.87 19.62
CA GLU A 161 5.64 -8.62 18.29
C GLU A 161 6.88 -7.72 18.37
N GLN A 162 6.82 -6.68 19.20
CA GLN A 162 7.93 -5.76 19.44
C GLN A 162 7.78 -5.10 20.81
N VAL A 163 8.89 -4.92 21.49
CA VAL A 163 9.02 -4.10 22.69
C VAL A 163 10.22 -3.19 22.50
N MET A 164 10.01 -1.89 22.75
CA MET A 164 11.07 -0.90 22.60
C MET A 164 11.55 -0.39 23.96
N GLN A 165 12.85 -0.50 24.20
CA GLN A 165 13.56 0.25 25.23
C GLN A 165 14.00 1.58 24.64
N TYR A 166 13.55 2.70 25.19
CA TYR A 166 13.92 4.01 24.66
C TYR A 166 14.22 5.01 25.77
N GLY A 167 15.48 5.44 25.86
CA GLY A 167 15.93 6.39 26.85
C GLY A 167 15.83 5.90 28.30
N GLU A 168 15.79 4.60 28.50
CA GLU A 168 15.71 3.95 29.81
C GLU A 168 17.03 3.25 30.13
N ASP A 169 17.40 3.24 31.44
CA ASP A 169 18.39 2.29 31.90
C ASP A 169 17.78 0.88 31.99
N ASP A 170 18.64 -0.13 32.00
CA ASP A 170 18.19 -1.52 31.96
C ASP A 170 17.39 -1.93 33.19
N LEU A 171 17.70 -1.39 34.36
CA LEU A 171 16.95 -1.67 35.56
C LEU A 171 15.52 -1.13 35.48
N ARG A 172 15.38 0.13 35.07
CA ARG A 172 14.07 0.77 34.90
C ARG A 172 13.24 0.06 33.84
N PHE A 173 13.86 -0.33 32.72
CA PHE A 173 13.20 -1.07 31.64
C PHE A 173 12.68 -2.42 32.11
N ILE A 174 13.53 -3.23 32.79
CA ILE A 174 13.16 -4.55 33.34
C ILE A 174 12.03 -4.40 34.38
N THR A 175 12.18 -3.49 35.35
CA THR A 175 11.17 -3.31 36.42
C THR A 175 9.85 -2.81 35.86
N ARG A 176 9.88 -1.96 34.81
CA ARG A 176 8.67 -1.53 34.10
C ARG A 176 7.95 -2.70 33.43
N LEU A 177 8.67 -3.51 32.66
CA LEU A 177 8.08 -4.65 31.96
C LEU A 177 7.50 -5.69 32.94
N LEU A 178 8.24 -6.03 33.99
CA LEU A 178 7.76 -6.93 35.03
C LEU A 178 6.52 -6.37 35.74
N GLY A 179 6.56 -5.08 36.03
CA GLY A 179 5.42 -4.37 36.61
C GLY A 179 4.22 -4.36 35.69
N GLU A 180 4.38 -4.14 34.38
CA GLU A 180 3.29 -4.19 33.40
C GLU A 180 2.49 -5.49 33.47
N VAL A 181 3.18 -6.62 33.58
CA VAL A 181 2.56 -7.95 33.62
C VAL A 181 2.38 -8.51 35.06
N GLY A 182 2.69 -7.71 36.10
CA GLY A 182 2.44 -8.08 37.49
C GLY A 182 3.40 -9.12 38.06
N ILE A 183 4.55 -9.34 37.46
CA ILE A 183 5.62 -10.18 38.00
C ILE A 183 6.37 -9.39 39.07
N TRP A 184 6.43 -9.92 40.26
CA TRP A 184 7.19 -9.35 41.37
C TRP A 184 8.48 -10.12 41.60
N PHE A 185 9.46 -9.52 42.24
CA PHE A 185 10.71 -10.15 42.60
C PHE A 185 11.18 -9.81 44.00
N ARG A 186 12.02 -10.67 44.54
CA ARG A 186 12.74 -10.49 45.78
C ARG A 186 14.17 -10.97 45.65
N PHE A 187 15.01 -10.71 46.64
CA PHE A 187 16.40 -11.15 46.73
C PHE A 187 16.58 -12.19 47.81
N THR A 188 17.32 -13.24 47.53
CA THR A 188 17.77 -14.25 48.44
C THR A 188 19.29 -14.38 48.35
N ALA A 189 19.91 -15.03 49.34
CA ALA A 189 21.36 -15.24 49.37
C ALA A 189 21.66 -16.72 49.18
N ASP A 190 22.42 -17.11 48.14
CA ASP A 190 23.05 -18.41 48.10
C ASP A 190 24.38 -18.37 48.89
N THR A 191 24.30 -18.87 50.13
CA THR A 191 25.46 -18.86 51.02
C THR A 191 26.57 -19.86 50.61
N ARG A 192 26.23 -20.83 49.73
CA ARG A 192 27.18 -21.81 49.20
C ARG A 192 28.07 -21.18 48.09
N LEU A 193 27.45 -20.34 47.23
CA LEU A 193 28.15 -19.63 46.17
C LEU A 193 28.58 -18.23 46.58
N ASN A 194 28.05 -17.70 47.69
CA ASN A 194 28.25 -16.33 48.14
C ASN A 194 27.81 -15.28 47.12
N ILE A 195 26.63 -15.46 46.56
CA ILE A 195 26.02 -14.58 45.60
C ILE A 195 24.60 -14.16 46.03
N ASP A 196 24.17 -13.00 45.56
CA ASP A 196 22.77 -12.59 45.60
C ASP A 196 22.00 -13.26 44.46
N VAL A 197 20.82 -13.74 44.76
CA VAL A 197 19.92 -14.38 43.76
C VAL A 197 18.65 -13.56 43.72
N VAL A 198 18.25 -13.13 42.50
CA VAL A 198 16.94 -12.52 42.28
C VAL A 198 15.93 -13.59 41.85
N GLU A 199 14.81 -13.65 42.54
CA GLU A 199 13.74 -14.61 42.34
C GLU A 199 12.51 -13.88 41.80
N PHE A 200 12.00 -14.28 40.60
CA PHE A 200 10.86 -13.68 39.94
C PHE A 200 9.62 -14.58 40.07
N TYR A 201 8.50 -14.01 40.43
CA TYR A 201 7.24 -14.71 40.73
C TYR A 201 6.02 -13.92 40.23
N ASP A 202 4.96 -14.61 39.88
CA ASP A 202 3.69 -14.03 39.43
C ASP A 202 2.49 -14.44 40.31
N ASP A 203 2.72 -15.22 41.35
CA ASP A 203 1.67 -15.83 42.15
C ASP A 203 1.98 -15.69 43.64
N GLN A 204 0.94 -15.56 44.51
CA GLN A 204 1.04 -15.44 45.94
C GLN A 204 1.46 -16.75 46.66
N ARG A 205 1.40 -17.89 46.00
CA ARG A 205 1.83 -19.20 46.55
C ARG A 205 3.34 -19.26 46.79
N HIS A 206 4.10 -18.34 46.28
CA HIS A 206 5.56 -18.28 46.42
C HIS A 206 6.03 -17.40 47.59
N TYR A 207 5.10 -16.88 48.42
CA TYR A 207 5.51 -16.23 49.67
C TYR A 207 6.10 -17.27 50.63
N GLU A 208 7.19 -16.89 51.34
CA GLU A 208 7.74 -17.73 52.37
C GLU A 208 6.83 -17.77 53.57
N GLN A 209 6.36 -18.93 53.93
CA GLN A 209 5.45 -19.12 55.07
C GLN A 209 6.18 -19.54 56.35
N GLY A 210 5.48 -19.47 57.51
CA GLY A 210 5.90 -20.11 58.76
C GLY A 210 6.58 -19.16 59.74
N LEU A 211 6.70 -17.85 59.47
CA LEU A 211 7.18 -16.91 60.49
C LEU A 211 6.02 -16.49 61.42
N VAL A 212 6.15 -16.86 62.68
CA VAL A 212 5.18 -16.54 63.75
C VAL A 212 5.92 -15.80 64.87
N LEU A 213 5.49 -14.57 65.17
CA LEU A 213 6.11 -13.74 66.23
C LEU A 213 5.06 -13.27 67.24
N PRO A 214 5.41 -13.22 68.54
CA PRO A 214 4.54 -12.66 69.57
C PRO A 214 4.52 -11.13 69.55
N SER A 215 3.37 -10.55 69.87
CA SER A 215 3.27 -9.09 70.09
C SER A 215 3.72 -8.77 71.51
N VAL A 216 4.91 -8.22 71.64
CA VAL A 216 5.44 -7.82 72.90
C VAL A 216 6.11 -6.44 72.74
N PRO A 217 5.56 -5.37 73.38
CA PRO A 217 6.19 -4.06 73.36
C PRO A 217 7.51 -4.05 74.11
N PRO A 218 8.55 -3.35 73.64
CA PRO A 218 9.82 -3.29 74.30
C PRO A 218 9.65 -2.60 75.65
N SER A 219 10.06 -3.29 76.79
CA SER A 219 10.11 -2.75 78.06
C SER A 219 11.41 -1.97 78.30
N GLY A 220 11.41 -0.68 78.08
CA GLY A 220 12.36 0.43 78.34
C GLY A 220 13.83 0.22 78.63
N GLN A 221 14.34 -0.89 79.12
CA GLN A 221 15.78 -1.07 79.39
C GLN A 221 16.35 -2.49 79.13
N HIS A 222 15.50 -3.48 78.90
CA HIS A 222 15.97 -4.84 78.61
C HIS A 222 15.28 -5.45 77.42
N ASP A 223 16.09 -5.89 76.53
CA ASP A 223 15.69 -6.84 75.43
C ASP A 223 15.20 -8.12 76.16
N SER A 224 13.98 -8.58 75.83
CA SER A 224 13.42 -9.77 76.52
C SER A 224 14.12 -11.07 76.03
N GLY A 225 15.12 -10.97 75.15
CA GLY A 225 15.80 -12.11 74.47
C GLY A 225 14.89 -12.91 73.53
N THR A 226 13.65 -12.45 73.37
CA THR A 226 12.68 -13.09 72.45
C THR A 226 12.36 -12.13 71.32
N GLU A 227 12.48 -12.59 70.08
CA GLU A 227 12.05 -11.85 68.93
C GLU A 227 10.54 -11.55 69.05
N SER A 228 10.16 -10.30 68.80
CA SER A 228 8.78 -9.85 69.01
C SER A 228 8.40 -8.75 68.03
N VAL A 229 7.11 -8.48 67.92
CA VAL A 229 6.53 -7.43 67.09
C VAL A 229 5.80 -6.43 67.98
N TRP A 230 5.92 -5.13 67.71
CA TRP A 230 5.23 -4.04 68.41
C TRP A 230 4.85 -2.91 67.45
N ALA A 231 4.13 -1.91 67.94
CA ALA A 231 3.69 -0.74 67.21
C ALA A 231 2.91 -1.08 65.90
N LEU A 232 2.10 -2.13 65.99
CA LEU A 232 1.23 -2.55 64.92
C LEU A 232 0.24 -1.45 64.56
N LYS A 233 0.14 -1.14 63.26
CA LYS A 233 -0.79 -0.16 62.70
C LYS A 233 -1.49 -0.76 61.51
N SER A 234 -2.78 -0.44 61.31
CA SER A 234 -3.54 -0.72 60.15
C SER A 234 -4.17 0.56 59.60
N GLN A 235 -4.01 0.80 58.33
CA GLN A 235 -4.63 1.89 57.61
C GLN A 235 -5.55 1.31 56.53
N HIS A 236 -6.79 1.76 56.50
CA HIS A 236 -7.78 1.30 55.55
C HIS A 236 -8.22 2.47 54.69
N ASN A 237 -8.20 2.29 53.40
CA ASN A 237 -8.55 3.30 52.39
C ASN A 237 -9.71 2.80 51.54
N VAL A 238 -10.56 3.70 51.09
CA VAL A 238 -11.51 3.38 50.02
C VAL A 238 -10.74 3.36 48.70
N VAL A 239 -10.88 2.25 47.96
CA VAL A 239 -10.25 2.07 46.65
C VAL A 239 -11.32 1.77 45.62
N GLN A 240 -10.96 1.72 44.36
CA GLN A 240 -11.85 1.46 43.25
C GLN A 240 -12.49 0.08 43.38
N GLN A 241 -13.80 0.00 43.12
CA GLN A 241 -14.58 -1.22 43.14
C GLN A 241 -14.47 -1.99 41.84
N LEU A 242 -14.45 -1.26 40.72
CA LEU A 242 -14.45 -1.82 39.36
C LEU A 242 -13.32 -1.20 38.56
N VAL A 243 -12.63 -2.02 37.81
CA VAL A 243 -11.71 -1.57 36.77
C VAL A 243 -12.31 -1.94 35.43
N PHE A 244 -12.38 -0.96 34.53
CA PHE A 244 -12.78 -1.13 33.16
C PHE A 244 -11.61 -0.78 32.24
N THR A 245 -11.26 -1.68 31.31
CA THR A 245 -10.22 -1.44 30.29
C THR A 245 -10.81 -1.47 28.90
N ARG A 246 -10.27 -0.66 28.01
CA ARG A 246 -10.61 -0.68 26.61
C ARG A 246 -9.38 -0.40 25.75
N ASP A 247 -9.30 -1.05 24.59
CA ASP A 247 -8.25 -0.80 23.60
C ASP A 247 -8.82 -0.81 22.19
N TYR A 248 -7.98 -0.57 21.22
CA TYR A 248 -8.30 -0.66 19.81
C TYR A 248 -7.21 -1.45 19.07
N ASN A 249 -7.62 -2.54 18.43
CA ASN A 249 -6.74 -3.32 17.57
C ASN A 249 -7.15 -3.17 16.10
N TYR A 250 -6.35 -2.44 15.34
CA TYR A 250 -6.63 -2.22 13.91
C TYR A 250 -6.64 -3.50 13.07
N ARG A 251 -6.03 -4.59 13.55
CA ARG A 251 -6.02 -5.90 12.86
C ARG A 251 -7.39 -6.57 12.90
N ASN A 252 -8.18 -6.24 13.91
CA ASN A 252 -9.55 -6.70 14.08
C ASN A 252 -10.44 -5.51 14.50
N ALA A 253 -10.54 -4.50 13.65
CA ALA A 253 -11.21 -3.23 13.93
C ALA A 253 -12.69 -3.33 14.36
N PRO A 254 -13.48 -4.36 13.94
CA PRO A 254 -14.87 -4.50 14.40
C PRO A 254 -15.00 -5.10 15.79
N GLU A 255 -13.94 -5.70 16.36
CA GLU A 255 -14.01 -6.33 17.68
C GLU A 255 -14.07 -5.28 18.79
N GLU A 256 -15.01 -5.45 19.72
CA GLU A 256 -15.06 -4.63 20.91
C GLU A 256 -14.02 -5.11 21.92
N MET A 257 -12.93 -4.35 22.03
CA MET A 257 -11.79 -4.62 22.90
C MET A 257 -12.04 -4.03 24.30
N SER A 258 -13.10 -4.46 24.99
CA SER A 258 -13.44 -3.97 26.34
C SER A 258 -13.52 -5.12 27.32
N GLN A 259 -13.04 -4.87 28.56
CA GLN A 259 -13.10 -5.83 29.67
C GLN A 259 -13.24 -5.12 31.00
N SER A 260 -13.77 -5.84 31.99
CA SER A 260 -13.89 -5.32 33.34
C SER A 260 -13.47 -6.37 34.38
N ALA A 261 -13.08 -5.89 35.57
CA ALA A 261 -12.74 -6.76 36.68
C ALA A 261 -13.20 -6.19 38.00
N ASP A 262 -13.93 -7.00 38.77
CA ASP A 262 -14.19 -6.84 40.22
C ASP A 262 -13.71 -8.10 40.95
N VAL A 263 -12.51 -8.05 41.51
CA VAL A 263 -11.87 -9.18 42.20
C VAL A 263 -12.55 -9.47 43.56
N THR A 264 -13.18 -8.47 44.16
CA THR A 264 -13.77 -8.53 45.51
C THR A 264 -15.25 -8.87 45.50
N SER A 265 -15.90 -8.82 44.32
CA SER A 265 -17.31 -9.19 44.12
C SER A 265 -18.28 -8.55 45.12
N GLY A 266 -18.21 -7.23 45.26
CA GLY A 266 -19.16 -6.42 46.05
C GLY A 266 -18.71 -6.06 47.48
N ASP A 267 -17.42 -5.92 47.69
CA ASP A 267 -16.90 -5.36 48.96
C ASP A 267 -17.44 -3.94 49.16
N VAL A 268 -18.23 -3.77 50.21
CA VAL A 268 -18.87 -2.49 50.55
C VAL A 268 -17.90 -1.37 50.93
N THR A 269 -16.62 -1.69 51.09
CA THR A 269 -15.54 -0.73 51.42
C THR A 269 -14.82 -0.23 50.16
N THR A 270 -15.26 -0.63 48.97
CA THR A 270 -14.78 -0.15 47.67
C THR A 270 -15.81 0.80 47.03
N TYR A 271 -15.37 1.68 46.14
CA TYR A 271 -16.27 2.63 45.51
C TYR A 271 -15.74 3.09 44.12
N GLY A 272 -16.65 3.23 43.18
CA GLY A 272 -16.37 3.84 41.84
C GLY A 272 -15.69 2.91 40.87
N GLU A 273 -15.53 3.43 39.66
CA GLU A 273 -14.92 2.76 38.54
C GLU A 273 -13.61 3.46 38.13
N ALA A 274 -12.59 2.68 37.84
CA ALA A 274 -11.38 3.16 37.15
C ALA A 274 -11.40 2.73 35.68
N TYR A 275 -11.51 3.70 34.79
CA TYR A 275 -11.43 3.46 33.33
C TYR A 275 -9.99 3.64 32.85
N HIS A 276 -9.49 2.63 32.13
CA HIS A 276 -8.17 2.63 31.51
C HIS A 276 -8.29 2.41 30.00
N TRP A 277 -7.52 3.18 29.25
CA TRP A 277 -7.51 3.15 27.80
C TRP A 277 -6.11 2.84 27.26
N ALA A 278 -6.04 1.97 26.20
CA ALA A 278 -4.85 1.67 25.43
C ALA A 278 -3.72 0.97 26.22
N ASP A 279 -4.03 -0.16 26.81
CA ASP A 279 -3.04 -1.05 27.45
C ASP A 279 -2.25 -1.91 26.45
N ASN A 280 -2.53 -1.79 25.15
CA ASN A 280 -1.87 -2.51 24.06
C ASN A 280 -2.03 -4.03 24.11
N TYR A 281 -3.23 -4.52 24.46
CA TYR A 281 -3.53 -5.94 24.35
C TYR A 281 -4.10 -6.33 22.98
N LEU A 282 -3.84 -7.58 22.56
CA LEU A 282 -4.26 -8.08 21.23
C LEU A 282 -5.62 -8.79 21.26
N ALA A 283 -6.07 -9.24 22.44
CA ALA A 283 -7.34 -9.92 22.63
C ALA A 283 -8.02 -9.48 23.91
N PRO A 284 -9.35 -9.39 23.95
CA PRO A 284 -10.08 -9.00 25.15
C PRO A 284 -9.94 -10.01 26.28
N GLY A 285 -9.82 -11.31 25.97
CA GLY A 285 -9.85 -12.38 26.95
C GLY A 285 -11.28 -12.68 27.43
N SER A 286 -11.43 -13.61 28.36
CA SER A 286 -12.73 -14.02 28.89
C SER A 286 -13.02 -13.32 30.23
N ASP A 287 -14.18 -12.69 30.33
CA ASP A 287 -14.69 -12.11 31.59
C ASP A 287 -14.90 -13.18 32.68
N GLY A 288 -14.67 -12.80 33.91
CA GLY A 288 -15.03 -13.60 35.09
C GLY A 288 -14.11 -14.77 35.39
N GLN A 289 -12.99 -14.95 34.70
CA GLN A 289 -12.00 -15.96 35.05
C GLN A 289 -11.16 -15.53 36.25
N ARG A 290 -10.93 -16.46 37.17
CA ARG A 290 -10.01 -16.23 38.31
C ARG A 290 -8.57 -16.00 37.85
N ASN A 291 -8.16 -16.67 36.75
CA ASN A 291 -6.86 -16.51 36.13
C ASN A 291 -7.08 -16.26 34.62
N PRO A 292 -7.28 -15.01 34.20
CA PRO A 292 -7.44 -14.69 32.80
C PRO A 292 -6.14 -14.92 32.04
N GLU A 293 -6.25 -15.11 30.72
CA GLU A 293 -5.11 -15.27 29.85
C GLU A 293 -4.13 -14.09 29.98
N PRO A 294 -2.82 -14.36 30.21
CA PRO A 294 -1.83 -13.30 30.33
C PRO A 294 -1.86 -12.31 29.17
N GLU A 295 -1.72 -11.02 29.50
CA GLU A 295 -1.71 -9.90 28.56
C GLU A 295 -3.01 -9.72 27.73
N SER A 296 -4.12 -10.34 28.16
CA SER A 296 -5.45 -10.00 27.66
C SER A 296 -6.05 -8.77 28.34
N GLY A 297 -7.12 -8.20 27.78
CA GLY A 297 -7.85 -7.11 28.43
C GLY A 297 -8.34 -7.46 29.83
N ALA A 298 -8.90 -8.67 30.00
CA ALA A 298 -9.33 -9.19 31.29
C ALA A 298 -8.17 -9.33 32.30
N PHE A 299 -7.00 -9.76 31.81
CA PHE A 299 -5.78 -9.81 32.64
C PHE A 299 -5.36 -8.43 33.14
N TYR A 300 -5.28 -7.43 32.27
CA TYR A 300 -4.91 -6.08 32.67
C TYR A 300 -5.95 -5.43 33.59
N ALA A 301 -7.24 -5.64 33.34
CA ALA A 301 -8.29 -5.16 34.22
C ALA A 301 -8.14 -5.74 35.63
N ARG A 302 -7.94 -7.05 35.73
CA ARG A 302 -7.72 -7.74 37.02
C ARG A 302 -6.45 -7.26 37.72
N LEU A 303 -5.33 -7.20 37.00
CA LEU A 303 -4.04 -6.79 37.54
C LEU A 303 -4.09 -5.36 38.11
N ARG A 304 -4.79 -4.45 37.45
CA ARG A 304 -5.01 -3.07 37.93
C ARG A 304 -5.86 -3.05 39.16
N HIS A 305 -6.91 -3.88 39.21
CA HIS A 305 -7.76 -3.96 40.40
C HIS A 305 -6.98 -4.53 41.61
N GLU A 306 -6.16 -5.57 41.42
CA GLU A 306 -5.29 -6.11 42.46
C GLU A 306 -4.33 -5.05 43.02
N ARG A 307 -3.79 -4.16 42.19
CA ARG A 307 -2.98 -3.00 42.66
C ARG A 307 -3.76 -2.06 43.53
N TYR A 308 -5.02 -1.73 43.18
CA TYR A 308 -5.87 -0.91 44.05
C TYR A 308 -6.16 -1.62 45.35
N LEU A 309 -6.38 -2.92 45.37
CA LEU A 309 -6.58 -3.70 46.60
C LEU A 309 -5.34 -3.76 47.48
N ASN A 310 -4.12 -3.74 46.90
CA ASN A 310 -2.90 -3.62 47.68
C ASN A 310 -2.83 -2.30 48.47
N ASP A 311 -3.51 -1.25 48.00
CA ASP A 311 -3.60 0.05 48.67
C ASP A 311 -4.80 0.16 49.64
N GLN A 312 -5.77 -0.77 49.58
CA GLN A 312 -6.96 -0.76 50.41
C GLN A 312 -6.62 -0.93 51.88
N THR A 313 -5.74 -1.88 52.19
CA THR A 313 -5.28 -2.10 53.58
C THR A 313 -3.76 -2.10 53.60
N ARG A 314 -3.19 -1.05 54.16
CA ARG A 314 -1.75 -0.94 54.41
C ARG A 314 -1.48 -1.20 55.91
N LEU A 315 -0.56 -2.08 56.17
CA LEU A 315 -0.17 -2.52 57.49
C LEU A 315 1.28 -2.14 57.76
N SER A 316 1.59 -1.85 58.97
CA SER A 316 2.96 -1.58 59.40
C SER A 316 3.18 -1.93 60.87
N GLY A 317 4.43 -2.14 61.20
CA GLY A 317 4.84 -2.44 62.55
C GLY A 317 6.36 -2.36 62.72
N ARG A 318 6.83 -2.75 63.90
CA ARG A 318 8.26 -2.90 64.19
C ARG A 318 8.53 -4.27 64.78
N THR A 319 9.74 -4.75 64.57
CA THR A 319 10.20 -6.03 65.10
C THR A 319 11.68 -6.01 65.46
N SER A 320 12.06 -6.87 66.38
CA SER A 320 13.49 -7.18 66.67
C SER A 320 14.00 -8.38 65.84
N SER A 321 13.13 -9.05 65.05
CA SER A 321 13.53 -10.23 64.28
C SER A 321 14.35 -9.88 63.08
N ALA A 322 15.55 -10.42 63.00
CA ALA A 322 16.40 -10.34 61.83
C ALA A 322 15.95 -11.30 60.72
N ALA A 323 15.02 -12.21 61.00
CA ALA A 323 14.49 -13.15 60.01
C ALA A 323 13.45 -12.52 59.07
N LEU A 324 12.94 -11.31 59.37
CA LEU A 324 11.94 -10.65 58.56
C LEU A 324 12.54 -10.17 57.23
N ALA A 325 11.85 -10.48 56.12
CA ALA A 325 12.26 -10.10 54.76
C ALA A 325 11.04 -9.85 53.87
N PRO A 326 11.16 -9.04 52.80
CA PRO A 326 10.08 -8.89 51.82
C PRO A 326 9.70 -10.23 51.15
N GLY A 327 8.38 -10.42 50.93
CA GLY A 327 7.83 -11.66 50.40
C GLY A 327 7.67 -12.80 51.44
N ARG A 328 7.83 -12.48 52.72
CA ARG A 328 7.58 -13.43 53.79
C ARG A 328 6.21 -13.18 54.42
N GLU A 329 5.47 -14.22 54.70
CA GLU A 329 4.24 -14.18 55.49
C GLU A 329 4.59 -14.10 56.98
N LEU A 330 4.04 -13.11 57.68
CA LEU A 330 4.16 -12.95 59.14
C LEU A 330 2.79 -13.15 59.80
N LYS A 331 2.72 -14.07 60.78
CA LYS A 331 1.59 -14.21 61.68
C LYS A 331 1.99 -13.65 63.05
N VAL A 332 1.11 -12.83 63.60
CA VAL A 332 1.38 -12.24 64.93
C VAL A 332 0.47 -12.87 65.99
N THR A 333 1.08 -13.43 67.00
CA THR A 333 0.36 -13.94 68.17
C THR A 333 0.31 -12.93 69.29
N GLY A 334 -0.79 -12.90 70.05
CA GLY A 334 -0.96 -11.91 71.14
C GLY A 334 -2.41 -11.85 71.66
N GLY A 335 -2.65 -10.89 72.57
CA GLY A 335 -3.98 -10.65 73.06
C GLY A 335 -4.87 -9.78 72.19
N ALA A 336 -5.77 -9.03 72.79
CA ALA A 336 -6.75 -8.18 72.11
C ALA A 336 -6.12 -7.00 71.36
N GLU A 337 -4.86 -6.68 71.60
CA GLU A 337 -4.06 -5.62 70.95
C GLU A 337 -3.65 -5.97 69.53
N VAL A 338 -3.69 -7.29 69.16
CA VAL A 338 -3.40 -7.77 67.80
C VAL A 338 -4.70 -7.87 67.03
N THR A 339 -4.82 -7.07 65.99
CA THR A 339 -5.98 -7.12 65.11
C THR A 339 -6.02 -8.44 64.30
N GLU A 340 -7.22 -8.86 63.89
CA GLU A 340 -7.45 -10.14 63.24
C GLU A 340 -6.60 -10.31 61.97
N VAL A 341 -6.39 -9.24 61.22
CA VAL A 341 -5.59 -9.28 59.96
C VAL A 341 -4.15 -9.75 60.23
N PHE A 342 -3.54 -9.33 61.35
CA PHE A 342 -2.20 -9.78 61.71
C PHE A 342 -2.16 -11.23 62.23
N ARG A 343 -3.26 -11.71 62.80
CA ARG A 343 -3.37 -13.12 63.24
C ARG A 343 -3.55 -14.07 62.09
N GLN A 344 -4.33 -13.66 61.06
CA GLN A 344 -4.55 -14.45 59.83
C GLN A 344 -3.29 -14.56 59.00
N GLY A 345 -2.49 -13.51 58.95
CA GLY A 345 -1.22 -13.42 58.22
C GLY A 345 -1.12 -12.17 57.36
N VAL A 346 0.05 -11.64 57.31
CA VAL A 346 0.36 -10.46 56.49
C VAL A 346 1.61 -10.73 55.64
N VAL A 347 1.66 -10.21 54.43
CA VAL A 347 2.80 -10.35 53.55
C VAL A 347 3.65 -9.08 53.65
N ILE A 348 4.91 -9.25 54.01
CA ILE A 348 5.85 -8.13 54.10
C ILE A 348 6.15 -7.61 52.70
N THR A 349 5.87 -6.35 52.46
CA THR A 349 6.15 -5.67 51.20
C THR A 349 7.46 -4.88 51.24
N GLY A 350 7.85 -4.42 52.41
CA GLY A 350 9.10 -3.70 52.56
C GLY A 350 9.57 -3.67 54.00
N ILE A 351 10.85 -3.50 54.23
CA ILE A 351 11.49 -3.35 55.54
C ILE A 351 12.51 -2.21 55.49
N HIS A 352 12.60 -1.53 56.65
CA HIS A 352 13.69 -0.60 56.94
C HIS A 352 14.35 -1.08 58.21
N SER A 353 15.56 -1.60 58.10
CA SER A 353 16.35 -2.16 59.20
C SER A 353 17.46 -1.21 59.61
N ARG A 354 17.71 -1.13 60.90
CA ARG A 354 18.82 -0.32 61.41
C ARG A 354 19.38 -0.95 62.70
N ALA A 355 20.67 -0.90 62.83
CA ALA A 355 21.38 -1.24 64.03
C ALA A 355 22.58 -0.32 64.22
N ARG A 356 22.94 -0.14 65.45
CA ARG A 356 24.14 0.58 65.83
C ARG A 356 24.77 -0.12 67.04
N ARG A 357 26.06 -0.03 67.23
CA ARG A 357 26.77 -0.73 68.28
C ARG A 357 26.21 -0.40 69.65
N ASP A 358 25.65 0.82 69.84
CA ASP A 358 25.06 1.30 71.12
C ASP A 358 23.52 1.20 71.20
N ARG A 359 22.89 0.57 70.14
CA ARG A 359 21.44 0.41 70.03
C ARG A 359 21.05 -0.96 69.55
N SER A 360 19.95 -1.49 70.02
CA SER A 360 19.38 -2.75 69.62
C SER A 360 18.97 -2.71 68.16
N TYR A 361 19.04 -3.85 67.48
CA TYR A 361 18.51 -4.04 66.14
C TYR A 361 17.00 -3.80 66.08
N GLU A 362 16.58 -2.98 65.16
CA GLU A 362 15.16 -2.68 64.95
C GLU A 362 14.85 -2.71 63.45
N VAL A 363 13.71 -3.32 63.10
CA VAL A 363 13.15 -3.34 61.75
C VAL A 363 11.76 -2.72 61.77
N ALA A 364 11.56 -1.67 61.04
CA ALA A 364 10.23 -1.19 60.67
C ALA A 364 9.79 -1.91 59.39
N PHE A 365 8.56 -2.36 59.34
CA PHE A 365 8.04 -3.06 58.15
C PHE A 365 6.74 -2.46 57.64
N THR A 366 6.51 -2.64 56.35
CA THR A 366 5.23 -2.42 55.67
C THR A 366 4.72 -3.77 55.13
N ALA A 367 3.39 -3.95 55.14
CA ALA A 367 2.78 -5.20 54.71
C ALA A 367 1.39 -4.99 54.13
N ILE A 368 0.90 -6.00 53.45
CA ILE A 368 -0.49 -6.13 53.02
C ILE A 368 -1.10 -7.39 53.64
N PRO A 369 -2.44 -7.50 53.78
CA PRO A 369 -3.07 -8.74 54.19
C PRO A 369 -2.69 -9.91 53.25
N PHE A 370 -2.47 -11.08 53.82
CA PHE A 370 -2.38 -12.30 53.04
C PHE A 370 -3.76 -12.66 52.47
N SER A 371 -3.86 -12.90 51.20
CA SER A 371 -5.08 -13.34 50.53
C SER A 371 -4.80 -14.51 49.56
N GLU A 372 -5.71 -15.48 49.52
CA GLU A 372 -5.67 -16.55 48.56
C GLU A 372 -6.20 -16.12 47.16
N ASN A 373 -6.93 -15.00 47.09
CA ASN A 373 -7.62 -14.53 45.89
C ASN A 373 -6.80 -13.57 45.04
N TYR A 374 -5.90 -12.81 45.67
CA TYR A 374 -5.01 -11.86 44.99
C TYR A 374 -3.69 -11.71 45.79
N GLY A 375 -2.66 -11.26 45.09
CA GLY A 375 -1.33 -11.07 45.68
C GLY A 375 -0.82 -9.64 45.56
N PHE A 376 0.44 -9.46 45.96
CA PHE A 376 1.16 -8.21 45.67
C PHE A 376 1.38 -8.05 44.19
N ARG A 377 1.10 -6.87 43.67
CA ARG A 377 1.36 -6.50 42.28
C ARG A 377 2.22 -5.24 42.26
N PRO A 378 3.42 -5.30 41.67
CA PRO A 378 4.27 -4.12 41.58
C PRO A 378 3.60 -3.05 40.74
N GLN A 379 3.80 -1.79 41.10
CA GLN A 379 3.39 -0.67 40.25
C GLN A 379 4.31 -0.65 39.02
N PRO A 380 3.76 -0.54 37.79
CA PRO A 380 4.58 -0.33 36.63
C PRO A 380 5.26 1.03 36.73
N GLY A 381 6.54 1.11 36.40
CA GLY A 381 7.20 2.39 36.23
C GLY A 381 6.58 3.21 35.08
N ASP A 382 6.94 4.49 35.01
CA ASP A 382 6.49 5.36 33.94
C ASP A 382 7.00 4.83 32.60
N ARG A 383 6.09 4.56 31.68
CA ARG A 383 6.42 4.18 30.31
C ARG A 383 6.95 5.42 29.56
N PRO A 384 8.03 5.31 28.76
CA PRO A 384 8.48 6.41 27.93
C PRO A 384 7.38 6.85 26.97
N VAL A 385 7.13 8.15 26.89
CA VAL A 385 6.17 8.74 25.95
C VAL A 385 6.94 9.37 24.79
N MET A 386 6.67 8.90 23.60
CA MET A 386 7.26 9.41 22.37
C MET A 386 6.54 10.68 21.92
N ALA A 387 7.09 11.84 22.27
CA ALA A 387 6.45 13.14 22.03
C ALA A 387 6.51 13.62 20.57
N GLY A 388 7.29 12.98 19.72
CA GLY A 388 7.48 13.38 18.32
C GLY A 388 7.66 12.18 17.40
N THR A 389 8.41 12.37 16.33
CA THR A 389 8.74 11.31 15.38
C THR A 389 10.21 10.88 15.51
N LEU A 390 10.48 9.61 15.23
CA LEU A 390 11.83 9.09 15.08
C LEU A 390 12.14 8.83 13.62
N PRO A 391 13.37 9.10 13.15
CA PRO A 391 13.79 8.76 11.80
C PRO A 391 14.03 7.26 11.66
N ALA A 392 13.55 6.71 10.55
CA ALA A 392 13.79 5.33 10.17
C ALA A 392 13.98 5.23 8.64
N ARG A 393 14.46 4.09 8.17
CA ARG A 393 14.53 3.76 6.74
C ARG A 393 13.67 2.55 6.44
N VAL A 394 12.94 2.64 5.33
CA VAL A 394 12.19 1.49 4.82
C VAL A 394 13.16 0.40 4.42
N THR A 395 12.88 -0.84 4.79
CA THR A 395 13.66 -2.02 4.43
C THR A 395 12.84 -2.98 3.56
N SER A 396 13.48 -3.98 3.01
CA SER A 396 12.83 -5.00 2.20
C SER A 396 13.19 -6.39 2.69
N THR A 397 12.22 -7.29 2.72
CA THR A 397 12.43 -8.73 2.99
C THR A 397 13.08 -9.46 1.80
N LYS A 398 13.21 -8.78 0.65
CA LYS A 398 13.83 -9.33 -0.57
C LYS A 398 15.18 -8.67 -0.83
N THR A 399 16.20 -9.48 -1.02
CA THR A 399 17.51 -9.00 -1.40
C THR A 399 17.50 -8.32 -2.78
N ASN A 400 18.12 -7.16 -2.88
CA ASN A 400 18.24 -6.36 -4.13
C ASN A 400 16.90 -5.87 -4.71
N ASP A 401 15.83 -5.86 -3.94
CA ASP A 401 14.60 -5.21 -4.36
C ASP A 401 14.69 -3.71 -4.07
N ILE A 402 14.34 -2.90 -5.07
CA ILE A 402 14.28 -1.43 -4.90
C ILE A 402 13.05 -0.99 -4.13
N TYR A 403 11.98 -1.81 -4.09
CA TYR A 403 10.76 -1.51 -3.38
C TYR A 403 10.82 -2.01 -1.94
N GLY A 404 10.26 -1.25 -1.00
CA GLY A 404 9.92 -1.74 0.32
C GLY A 404 8.85 -2.82 0.18
N HIS A 405 9.20 -4.07 0.51
CA HIS A 405 8.24 -5.16 0.46
C HIS A 405 7.15 -4.94 1.51
N ILE A 406 5.90 -5.11 1.10
CA ILE A 406 4.72 -4.97 1.96
C ILE A 406 4.08 -6.33 2.23
N ASP A 407 3.42 -6.45 3.39
CA ASP A 407 2.60 -7.62 3.70
C ASP A 407 1.20 -7.55 3.06
N ARG A 408 0.32 -8.49 3.42
CA ARG A 408 -1.06 -8.53 2.91
C ARG A 408 -1.91 -7.33 3.34
N ASP A 409 -1.55 -6.67 4.43
CA ASP A 409 -2.24 -5.51 4.98
C ASP A 409 -1.63 -4.18 4.50
N GLY A 410 -0.64 -4.23 3.61
CA GLY A 410 0.03 -3.07 3.05
C GLY A 410 0.98 -2.36 4.03
N ARG A 411 1.50 -3.08 5.03
CA ARG A 411 2.44 -2.59 6.03
C ARG A 411 3.88 -2.76 5.55
N TYR A 412 4.78 -1.94 6.09
CA TYR A 412 6.21 -1.92 5.76
C TYR A 412 7.08 -2.42 6.91
N LYS A 413 8.27 -2.87 6.59
CA LYS A 413 9.37 -3.06 7.54
C LYS A 413 10.28 -1.83 7.52
N VAL A 414 10.74 -1.40 8.69
CA VAL A 414 11.58 -0.21 8.83
C VAL A 414 12.76 -0.48 9.76
N ASN A 415 13.89 0.13 9.47
CA ASN A 415 15.03 0.17 10.38
C ASN A 415 15.06 1.52 11.09
N LEU A 416 14.86 1.53 12.40
CA LEU A 416 14.94 2.73 13.24
C LEU A 416 16.40 3.14 13.39
N LEU A 417 16.78 4.38 13.07
CA LEU A 417 18.18 4.80 12.98
C LEU A 417 18.93 4.83 14.31
N PHE A 418 18.24 4.78 15.44
CA PHE A 418 18.86 4.67 16.75
C PHE A 418 19.28 3.23 17.09
N ASP A 419 18.70 2.23 16.41
CA ASP A 419 18.99 0.83 16.69
C ASP A 419 20.43 0.49 16.27
N ARG A 420 21.14 -0.15 17.17
CA ARG A 420 22.55 -0.55 17.01
C ARG A 420 22.71 -2.03 16.68
N ASP A 421 21.62 -2.79 16.75
CA ASP A 421 21.65 -4.21 16.48
C ASP A 421 21.67 -4.47 14.98
N HIS A 422 22.28 -5.58 14.60
CA HIS A 422 22.41 -5.99 13.21
C HIS A 422 21.36 -7.05 12.93
N TRP A 423 20.34 -6.64 12.21
CA TRP A 423 19.25 -7.50 11.78
C TRP A 423 19.47 -7.99 10.35
N SER A 424 18.89 -9.12 10.00
CA SER A 424 18.70 -9.48 8.60
C SER A 424 17.75 -8.49 7.92
N PRO A 425 17.96 -8.18 6.61
CA PRO A 425 17.07 -7.29 5.88
C PRO A 425 15.59 -7.73 5.97
N GLY A 426 14.72 -6.83 6.42
CA GLY A 426 13.31 -7.10 6.63
C GLY A 426 12.94 -7.67 8.00
N GLU A 427 13.91 -7.83 8.90
CA GLU A 427 13.70 -8.30 10.28
C GLU A 427 13.92 -7.19 11.33
N GLU A 428 14.15 -5.94 10.90
CA GLU A 428 14.56 -4.82 11.76
C GLU A 428 13.41 -4.26 12.61
N SER A 429 12.16 -4.58 12.31
CA SER A 429 10.99 -4.13 13.04
C SER A 429 9.81 -5.08 12.90
N LEU A 430 8.76 -4.84 13.67
CA LEU A 430 7.43 -5.36 13.36
C LEU A 430 6.91 -4.78 12.03
N TRP A 431 5.77 -5.28 11.53
CA TRP A 431 5.08 -4.70 10.37
C TRP A 431 4.41 -3.37 10.75
N VAL A 432 4.84 -2.27 10.15
CA VAL A 432 4.44 -0.89 10.47
C VAL A 432 3.45 -0.36 9.44
N ARG A 433 2.28 0.14 9.90
CA ARG A 433 1.29 0.81 9.03
C ARG A 433 1.83 2.14 8.52
N GLN A 434 1.37 2.56 7.34
CA GLN A 434 1.59 3.91 6.83
C GLN A 434 0.31 4.74 6.93
N ALA A 435 0.38 5.91 7.56
CA ALA A 435 -0.66 6.91 7.46
C ALA A 435 -0.72 7.46 6.03
N ARG A 436 -1.91 7.49 5.43
CA ARG A 436 -2.13 7.95 4.06
C ARG A 436 -3.16 9.07 4.07
N PRO A 437 -3.04 10.08 3.19
CA PRO A 437 -4.01 11.18 3.12
C PRO A 437 -5.43 10.73 2.79
N TYR A 438 -5.58 9.58 2.13
CA TYR A 438 -6.87 9.02 1.72
C TYR A 438 -6.77 7.50 1.67
N ALA A 439 -7.62 6.80 2.40
CA ALA A 439 -7.60 5.34 2.52
C ALA A 439 -9.00 4.77 2.68
N GLY A 440 -9.25 3.64 2.03
CA GLY A 440 -10.48 2.85 2.09
C GLY A 440 -10.21 1.45 1.52
N ASP A 441 -11.24 0.64 1.40
CA ASP A 441 -11.17 -0.74 0.91
C ASP A 441 -11.02 -0.83 -0.61
N THR A 442 -11.75 0.03 -1.36
CA THR A 442 -11.77 0.07 -2.82
C THR A 442 -11.21 1.36 -3.40
N TYR A 443 -10.79 2.31 -2.55
CA TYR A 443 -10.25 3.60 -2.93
C TYR A 443 -9.12 4.04 -2.01
N GLY A 444 -8.27 4.96 -2.48
CA GLY A 444 -7.17 5.48 -1.67
C GLY A 444 -6.05 6.11 -2.48
N LEU A 445 -5.12 6.74 -1.79
CA LEU A 445 -3.85 7.20 -2.37
C LEU A 445 -2.72 6.30 -1.88
N HIS A 446 -2.25 5.41 -2.74
CA HIS A 446 -1.14 4.50 -2.45
C HIS A 446 0.07 4.84 -3.30
N LEU A 447 1.15 5.26 -2.65
CA LEU A 447 2.45 5.49 -3.26
C LEU A 447 3.44 4.53 -2.60
N PRO A 448 3.91 3.49 -3.30
CA PRO A 448 4.82 2.50 -2.72
C PRO A 448 6.16 3.13 -2.35
N LEU A 449 6.61 2.84 -1.13
CA LEU A 449 7.90 3.30 -0.64
C LEU A 449 9.03 2.40 -1.14
N LEU A 450 10.16 3.01 -1.43
CA LEU A 450 11.36 2.29 -1.83
C LEU A 450 12.19 1.90 -0.59
N ALA A 451 12.91 0.80 -0.69
CA ALA A 451 13.93 0.46 0.30
C ALA A 451 14.97 1.59 0.39
N GLY A 452 15.38 1.92 1.61
CA GLY A 452 16.28 3.05 1.89
C GLY A 452 15.61 4.42 2.05
N THR A 453 14.32 4.56 1.70
CA THR A 453 13.58 5.81 1.90
C THR A 453 13.50 6.17 3.38
N GLU A 454 13.85 7.42 3.72
CA GLU A 454 13.70 7.93 5.06
C GLU A 454 12.23 8.24 5.38
N VAL A 455 11.80 7.77 6.55
CA VAL A 455 10.43 7.94 7.03
C VAL A 455 10.42 8.48 8.46
N ALA A 456 9.42 9.28 8.77
CA ALA A 456 9.13 9.74 10.12
C ALA A 456 8.18 8.72 10.78
N ILE A 457 8.65 8.07 11.83
CA ILE A 457 7.85 7.13 12.63
C ILE A 457 7.22 7.89 13.78
N ALA A 458 5.92 7.91 13.84
CA ALA A 458 5.13 8.36 14.98
C ALA A 458 4.58 7.15 15.75
N PHE A 459 4.03 7.42 16.91
CA PHE A 459 3.62 6.40 17.87
C PHE A 459 2.19 6.67 18.34
N GLU A 460 1.34 5.65 18.28
CA GLU A 460 -0.04 5.78 18.76
C GLU A 460 -0.04 6.12 20.24
N GLN A 461 -0.60 7.27 20.61
CA GLN A 461 -0.61 7.83 21.98
C GLN A 461 0.78 7.97 22.63
N GLY A 462 1.84 8.00 21.80
CA GLY A 462 3.21 8.04 22.29
C GLY A 462 3.75 6.71 22.81
N ASP A 463 3.03 5.60 22.63
CA ASP A 463 3.49 4.26 23.02
C ASP A 463 4.59 3.78 22.08
N PRO A 464 5.84 3.58 22.57
CA PRO A 464 6.96 3.13 21.73
C PRO A 464 6.72 1.78 21.03
N ASP A 465 5.82 0.96 21.54
CA ASP A 465 5.51 -0.36 20.99
C ASP A 465 4.41 -0.32 19.91
N ARG A 466 3.86 0.89 19.60
CA ARG A 466 2.80 1.10 18.60
C ARG A 466 3.22 2.09 17.51
N PRO A 467 4.29 1.80 16.76
CA PRO A 467 4.80 2.69 15.71
C PRO A 467 3.93 2.68 14.45
N TYR A 468 3.88 3.84 13.75
CA TYR A 468 3.36 3.94 12.40
C TYR A 468 4.15 4.96 11.59
N ILE A 469 4.23 4.78 10.26
CA ILE A 469 4.85 5.75 9.35
C ILE A 469 3.91 6.95 9.22
N ALA A 470 4.28 8.08 9.76
CA ALA A 470 3.51 9.33 9.70
C ALA A 470 3.77 10.12 8.42
N GLY A 471 4.96 10.00 7.84
CA GLY A 471 5.36 10.71 6.63
C GLY A 471 6.66 10.20 6.04
N VAL A 472 7.00 10.75 4.88
CA VAL A 472 8.22 10.45 4.14
C VAL A 472 9.08 11.71 4.07
N LEU A 473 10.37 11.57 4.26
CA LEU A 473 11.31 12.68 4.26
C LEU A 473 12.35 12.51 3.14
N HIS A 474 12.83 13.64 2.65
CA HIS A 474 13.99 13.68 1.75
C HIS A 474 15.28 13.74 2.57
N ASP A 475 16.33 13.16 2.03
CA ASP A 475 17.68 13.24 2.59
C ASP A 475 18.73 13.61 1.53
N SER A 476 19.98 13.68 1.90
CA SER A 476 21.08 14.06 0.98
C SER A 476 21.30 13.05 -0.14
N THR A 477 20.90 11.78 0.05
CA THR A 477 21.01 10.71 -0.95
C THR A 477 19.75 10.59 -1.82
N HIS A 478 18.61 11.07 -1.32
CA HIS A 478 17.30 11.06 -1.97
C HIS A 478 16.70 12.48 -1.97
N PRO A 479 17.30 13.42 -2.76
CA PRO A 479 16.84 14.81 -2.78
C PRO A 479 15.46 14.94 -3.40
N ASP A 480 14.73 15.98 -2.98
CA ASP A 480 13.44 16.32 -3.55
C ASP A 480 13.56 16.58 -5.07
N PRO A 481 12.71 15.99 -5.93
CA PRO A 481 12.65 16.32 -7.34
C PRO A 481 12.27 17.78 -7.62
N VAL A 482 11.74 18.51 -6.62
CA VAL A 482 11.45 19.93 -6.65
C VAL A 482 12.46 20.69 -5.80
N THR A 483 13.19 21.60 -6.45
CA THR A 483 14.25 22.39 -5.83
C THR A 483 14.09 23.87 -6.18
N ILE A 484 14.99 24.72 -5.74
CA ILE A 484 15.03 26.16 -6.11
C ILE A 484 14.99 26.38 -7.64
N ARG A 485 15.43 25.42 -8.44
CA ARG A 485 15.46 25.51 -9.91
C ARG A 485 14.09 25.31 -10.56
N ASN A 486 13.14 24.71 -9.85
CA ASN A 486 11.82 24.31 -10.37
C ASN A 486 10.71 24.36 -9.30
N TYR A 487 10.85 25.22 -8.31
CA TYR A 487 9.97 25.31 -7.13
C TYR A 487 8.50 25.64 -7.44
N LYS A 488 8.20 26.05 -8.69
CA LYS A 488 6.83 26.29 -9.17
C LYS A 488 6.12 25.02 -9.68
N ARG A 489 6.73 23.83 -9.51
CA ARG A 489 6.22 22.56 -10.00
C ARG A 489 5.56 21.78 -8.90
N ASN A 490 4.39 21.25 -9.23
CA ASN A 490 3.75 20.17 -8.49
C ASN A 490 4.04 18.86 -9.24
N VAL A 491 4.63 17.87 -8.57
CA VAL A 491 5.14 16.66 -9.24
C VAL A 491 4.76 15.41 -8.49
N LEU A 492 4.06 14.51 -9.18
CA LEU A 492 3.97 13.10 -8.82
C LEU A 492 4.84 12.33 -9.82
N ARG A 493 5.87 11.65 -9.33
CA ARG A 493 6.81 10.91 -10.18
C ARG A 493 7.16 9.57 -9.56
N THR A 494 7.07 8.50 -10.35
CA THR A 494 7.46 7.16 -9.92
C THR A 494 8.92 6.87 -10.25
N PRO A 495 9.52 5.82 -9.66
CA PRO A 495 10.89 5.38 -10.01
C PRO A 495 11.06 5.06 -11.50
N ALA A 496 10.03 4.52 -12.15
CA ALA A 496 10.01 4.26 -13.59
C ALA A 496 9.80 5.51 -14.46
N ASN A 497 9.85 6.71 -13.86
CA ASN A 497 9.65 8.00 -14.50
C ASN A 497 8.25 8.23 -15.09
N ASN A 498 7.24 7.47 -14.65
CA ASN A 498 5.85 7.85 -14.88
C ASN A 498 5.58 9.12 -14.06
N LYS A 499 4.94 10.12 -14.67
CA LYS A 499 4.75 11.40 -13.97
C LYS A 499 3.48 12.14 -14.33
N ILE A 500 2.96 12.84 -13.35
CA ILE A 500 2.01 13.94 -13.49
C ILE A 500 2.75 15.19 -12.99
N ARG A 501 2.87 16.20 -13.82
CA ARG A 501 3.54 17.46 -13.49
C ARG A 501 2.66 18.64 -13.87
N LEU A 502 2.45 19.52 -12.92
CA LEU A 502 1.83 20.82 -13.14
C LEU A 502 2.91 21.88 -12.89
N ASP A 503 3.11 22.78 -13.83
CA ASP A 503 4.13 23.84 -13.75
C ASP A 503 3.42 25.20 -13.79
N ASP A 504 3.48 25.93 -12.68
CA ASP A 504 2.81 27.21 -12.48
C ASP A 504 3.72 28.41 -12.81
N ALA A 505 4.72 28.19 -13.68
CA ALA A 505 5.57 29.28 -14.17
C ALA A 505 4.73 30.24 -14.99
N ARG A 506 4.55 31.50 -14.48
CA ARG A 506 3.67 32.52 -15.05
C ARG A 506 3.93 32.76 -16.53
N GLY A 507 2.88 32.62 -17.36
CA GLY A 507 2.95 32.75 -18.83
C GLY A 507 3.60 31.52 -19.51
N LYS A 508 3.85 30.45 -18.77
CA LYS A 508 4.40 29.16 -19.25
C LYS A 508 3.78 27.98 -18.53
N GLU A 509 2.56 28.19 -18.08
CA GLU A 509 1.82 27.17 -17.32
C GLU A 509 1.60 25.93 -18.20
N HIS A 510 1.81 24.73 -17.61
CA HIS A 510 1.52 23.51 -18.35
C HIS A 510 1.28 22.30 -17.44
N ILE A 511 0.52 21.35 -17.95
CA ILE A 511 0.31 20.03 -17.35
C ILE A 511 0.92 18.99 -18.26
N LYS A 512 1.66 18.04 -17.66
CA LYS A 512 2.22 16.90 -18.37
C LYS A 512 1.91 15.60 -17.65
N VAL A 513 1.27 14.67 -18.37
CA VAL A 513 1.12 13.26 -17.97
C VAL A 513 1.96 12.42 -18.92
N SER A 514 2.89 11.62 -18.41
CA SER A 514 3.79 10.87 -19.30
C SER A 514 4.37 9.60 -18.69
N THR A 515 4.69 8.65 -19.58
CA THR A 515 5.51 7.47 -19.30
C THR A 515 6.66 7.39 -20.31
N GLU A 516 7.76 6.74 -19.92
CA GLU A 516 8.92 6.50 -20.81
C GLU A 516 8.89 5.09 -21.42
N TYR A 517 7.88 4.26 -21.07
CA TYR A 517 7.76 2.90 -21.62
C TYR A 517 7.53 2.92 -23.12
N GLY A 518 8.28 2.08 -23.87
CA GLY A 518 8.13 1.93 -25.31
C GLY A 518 8.44 3.19 -26.11
N GLY A 519 9.43 3.99 -25.70
CA GLY A 519 9.66 5.35 -26.18
C GLY A 519 9.04 6.36 -25.23
N LYS A 520 8.16 7.23 -25.74
CA LYS A 520 7.52 8.23 -24.90
C LYS A 520 6.07 8.42 -25.25
N SER A 521 5.19 8.09 -24.30
CA SER A 521 3.77 8.42 -24.39
C SER A 521 3.44 9.57 -23.46
N GLN A 522 2.78 10.61 -23.97
CA GLN A 522 2.53 11.82 -23.17
C GLN A 522 1.27 12.58 -23.61
N LEU A 523 0.63 13.19 -22.63
CA LEU A 523 -0.33 14.26 -22.79
C LEU A 523 0.29 15.54 -22.21
N ASN A 524 0.43 16.56 -23.04
CA ASN A 524 0.83 17.90 -22.60
C ASN A 524 -0.33 18.87 -22.83
N LEU A 525 -0.55 19.79 -21.89
CA LEU A 525 -1.56 20.85 -21.96
C LEU A 525 -0.88 22.19 -21.64
N GLY A 526 -1.15 23.24 -22.41
CA GLY A 526 -0.64 24.59 -22.20
C GLY A 526 0.64 24.90 -22.97
N HIS A 527 1.66 25.44 -22.29
CA HIS A 527 2.92 25.83 -22.92
C HIS A 527 3.84 24.60 -23.12
N LEU A 528 4.12 24.28 -24.38
CA LEU A 528 4.96 23.15 -24.75
C LEU A 528 6.41 23.56 -24.99
N VAL A 529 7.35 22.75 -24.52
CA VAL A 529 8.77 22.94 -24.74
C VAL A 529 9.42 21.68 -25.30
N ASP A 530 10.53 21.84 -25.99
CA ASP A 530 11.39 20.74 -26.46
C ASP A 530 12.32 20.21 -25.37
N SER A 531 13.27 19.35 -25.72
CA SER A 531 14.28 18.79 -24.83
C SER A 531 15.23 19.85 -24.25
N GLU A 532 15.45 20.93 -24.99
CA GLU A 532 16.33 22.05 -24.64
C GLU A 532 15.60 23.17 -23.89
N LYS A 533 14.31 22.96 -23.56
CA LYS A 533 13.40 23.93 -22.91
C LYS A 533 13.06 25.15 -23.78
N GLN A 534 13.24 25.08 -25.11
CA GLN A 534 12.79 26.11 -26.02
C GLN A 534 11.28 25.96 -26.31
N PRO A 535 10.56 27.07 -26.53
CA PRO A 535 9.14 27.02 -26.89
C PRO A 535 8.91 26.16 -28.14
N ARG A 536 7.98 25.23 -28.09
CA ARG A 536 7.64 24.31 -29.18
C ARG A 536 6.20 24.49 -29.69
N GLY A 537 5.35 25.08 -28.89
CA GLY A 537 3.95 25.33 -29.20
C GLY A 537 3.08 25.60 -27.99
N GLU A 538 1.80 25.76 -28.24
CA GLU A 538 0.74 26.00 -27.25
C GLU A 538 -0.44 25.08 -27.50
N GLY A 539 -1.27 24.84 -26.48
CA GLY A 539 -2.47 24.02 -26.58
C GLY A 539 -2.30 22.63 -25.99
N PHE A 540 -2.67 21.60 -26.72
CA PHE A 540 -2.48 20.22 -26.24
C PHE A 540 -1.74 19.36 -27.27
N GLU A 541 -1.00 18.37 -26.76
CA GLU A 541 -0.37 17.31 -27.56
C GLU A 541 -0.60 15.96 -26.90
N LEU A 542 -1.25 15.06 -27.62
CA LEU A 542 -1.32 13.63 -27.27
C LEU A 542 -0.38 12.89 -28.22
N ARG A 543 0.67 12.30 -27.68
CA ARG A 543 1.75 11.68 -28.44
C ARG A 543 2.18 10.33 -27.85
N THR A 544 2.50 9.40 -28.75
CA THR A 544 3.21 8.16 -28.41
C THR A 544 4.17 7.79 -29.54
N ASP A 545 5.27 7.12 -29.20
CA ASP A 545 6.19 6.52 -30.18
C ASP A 545 5.79 5.05 -30.51
N SER A 546 4.68 4.55 -29.93
CA SER A 546 4.10 3.24 -30.16
C SER A 546 2.71 3.35 -30.82
N TYR A 547 1.79 2.45 -30.55
CA TYR A 547 0.45 2.44 -31.14
C TYR A 547 -0.49 3.38 -30.39
N GLY A 548 -1.37 4.09 -31.11
CA GLY A 548 -2.41 4.93 -30.57
C GLY A 548 -3.81 4.53 -31.05
N ALA A 549 -4.80 4.55 -30.19
CA ALA A 549 -6.21 4.36 -30.53
C ALA A 549 -7.08 5.39 -29.82
N ILE A 550 -8.01 6.00 -30.56
CA ILE A 550 -9.05 6.89 -30.00
C ILE A 550 -10.38 6.20 -30.25
N ARG A 551 -11.11 5.85 -29.19
CA ARG A 551 -12.40 5.14 -29.27
C ARG A 551 -13.44 5.84 -28.41
N ALA A 552 -14.64 6.01 -28.97
CA ALA A 552 -15.80 6.48 -28.24
C ALA A 552 -17.07 5.76 -28.73
N GLY A 553 -17.76 5.04 -27.85
CA GLY A 553 -18.92 4.20 -28.21
C GLY A 553 -20.13 4.97 -28.78
N LYS A 554 -20.26 6.27 -28.49
CA LYS A 554 -21.35 7.12 -28.96
C LYS A 554 -20.99 8.03 -30.14
N GLY A 555 -19.70 8.07 -30.54
CA GLY A 555 -19.23 8.92 -31.63
C GLY A 555 -18.06 9.83 -31.22
N ILE A 556 -17.34 10.31 -32.22
CA ILE A 556 -16.19 11.21 -32.06
C ILE A 556 -16.40 12.45 -32.94
N MET A 557 -16.19 13.64 -32.38
CA MET A 557 -16.10 14.89 -33.12
C MET A 557 -14.70 15.47 -33.05
N LEU A 558 -14.12 15.76 -34.19
CA LEU A 558 -12.86 16.48 -34.34
C LEU A 558 -13.13 17.79 -35.07
N THR A 559 -12.87 18.93 -34.44
CA THR A 559 -13.19 20.24 -35.02
C THR A 559 -12.08 21.26 -34.70
N THR A 560 -11.95 22.27 -35.54
CA THR A 560 -11.14 23.47 -35.33
C THR A 560 -11.96 24.67 -34.80
N GLU A 561 -13.28 24.47 -34.60
CA GLU A 561 -14.12 25.53 -34.03
C GLU A 561 -13.76 25.79 -32.56
N SER A 562 -13.57 27.07 -32.24
CA SER A 562 -13.26 27.49 -30.90
C SER A 562 -14.51 27.61 -30.03
N GLN A 563 -14.41 27.21 -28.77
CA GLN A 563 -15.45 27.45 -27.74
C GLN A 563 -14.87 28.31 -26.62
N PRO A 564 -14.82 29.64 -26.79
CA PRO A 564 -14.26 30.53 -25.78
C PRO A 564 -14.98 30.39 -24.43
N ARG A 565 -14.21 30.30 -23.32
CA ARG A 565 -14.72 30.13 -21.94
C ARG A 565 -15.57 28.88 -21.72
N VAL A 566 -15.43 27.85 -22.59
CA VAL A 566 -16.16 26.56 -22.48
C VAL A 566 -17.68 26.77 -22.42
N GLN A 567 -18.19 27.74 -23.17
CA GLN A 567 -19.64 28.01 -23.27
C GLN A 567 -20.25 27.13 -24.39
N GLY A 568 -21.42 26.56 -24.12
CA GLY A 568 -22.12 25.70 -25.08
C GLY A 568 -22.08 24.21 -24.72
N LYS A 569 -22.58 23.39 -25.64
CA LYS A 569 -22.58 21.93 -25.48
C LYS A 569 -21.24 21.35 -25.91
N GLN A 570 -20.77 20.29 -25.22
CA GLN A 570 -19.55 19.58 -25.57
C GLN A 570 -19.47 19.18 -27.07
N LEU A 571 -20.59 18.73 -27.62
CA LEU A 571 -20.76 18.39 -29.03
C LEU A 571 -21.55 19.49 -29.73
N ASP A 572 -21.05 20.71 -29.81
CA ASP A 572 -21.62 21.74 -30.65
C ASP A 572 -21.19 21.53 -32.11
N MET A 573 -22.13 21.04 -32.90
CA MET A 573 -21.91 20.70 -34.31
C MET A 573 -22.55 21.73 -35.26
N THR A 574 -22.96 22.89 -34.75
CA THR A 574 -23.75 23.86 -35.53
C THR A 574 -23.06 24.24 -36.84
N ALA A 575 -21.78 24.55 -36.81
CA ALA A 575 -21.03 24.91 -38.04
C ALA A 575 -20.97 23.74 -39.06
N ALA A 576 -20.66 22.54 -38.57
CA ALA A 576 -20.60 21.34 -39.44
C ALA A 576 -21.97 21.00 -40.04
N ILE A 577 -23.05 21.17 -39.26
CA ILE A 577 -24.42 20.95 -39.70
C ILE A 577 -24.78 21.92 -40.86
N VAL A 578 -24.46 23.21 -40.71
CA VAL A 578 -24.70 24.21 -41.75
C VAL A 578 -24.04 23.82 -43.09
N GLU A 579 -22.80 23.33 -43.05
CA GLU A 579 -22.08 22.91 -44.28
C GLU A 579 -22.67 21.62 -44.87
N LEU A 580 -23.08 20.65 -44.01
CA LEU A 580 -23.79 19.47 -44.50
C LEU A 580 -25.13 19.82 -45.16
N GLU A 581 -25.86 20.82 -44.63
CA GLU A 581 -27.10 21.32 -45.24
C GLU A 581 -26.87 22.02 -46.57
N LYS A 582 -25.84 22.86 -46.68
CA LYS A 582 -25.41 23.47 -47.95
C LYS A 582 -25.06 22.41 -49.02
N ALA A 583 -24.29 21.38 -48.65
CA ALA A 583 -23.91 20.29 -49.55
C ALA A 583 -25.14 19.51 -50.01
N LEU A 584 -26.09 19.21 -49.14
CA LEU A 584 -27.35 18.56 -49.48
C LEU A 584 -28.22 19.42 -50.42
N SER A 585 -28.32 20.74 -50.15
CA SER A 585 -29.06 21.69 -51.01
C SER A 585 -28.43 21.77 -52.44
N LEU A 586 -27.11 21.82 -52.53
CA LEU A 586 -26.39 21.82 -53.80
C LEU A 586 -26.64 20.52 -54.57
N ALA A 587 -26.53 19.36 -53.88
CA ALA A 587 -26.82 18.06 -54.52
C ALA A 587 -28.24 17.96 -55.04
N LYS A 588 -29.24 18.41 -54.28
CA LYS A 588 -30.63 18.47 -54.74
C LYS A 588 -30.87 19.37 -55.95
N THR A 589 -30.20 20.54 -56.02
CA THR A 589 -30.28 21.45 -57.15
C THR A 589 -29.66 20.80 -58.41
N LEU A 590 -28.52 20.20 -58.31
CA LEU A 590 -27.86 19.48 -59.41
C LEU A 590 -28.69 18.25 -59.86
N GLN A 591 -29.28 17.53 -58.94
CA GLN A 591 -30.20 16.43 -59.21
C GLN A 591 -31.40 16.91 -60.03
N GLN A 592 -32.01 17.99 -59.66
CA GLN A 592 -33.17 18.54 -60.37
C GLN A 592 -32.80 18.99 -61.79
N CYS A 593 -31.62 19.61 -62.00
CA CYS A 593 -31.07 19.94 -63.31
C CYS A 593 -30.84 18.70 -64.16
N ALA A 594 -30.29 17.64 -63.62
CA ALA A 594 -30.07 16.39 -64.33
C ALA A 594 -31.37 15.68 -64.72
N ALA A 595 -32.37 15.69 -63.82
CA ALA A 595 -33.72 15.16 -64.11
C ALA A 595 -34.40 15.89 -65.23
N THR A 596 -34.33 17.23 -65.32
CA THR A 596 -34.89 18.04 -66.37
C THR A 596 -34.20 17.73 -67.70
N ALA A 597 -32.94 17.32 -67.72
CA ALA A 597 -32.21 16.88 -68.91
C ALA A 597 -32.46 15.40 -69.27
N GLY A 598 -33.44 14.72 -68.64
CA GLY A 598 -33.79 13.33 -68.96
C GLY A 598 -32.82 12.26 -68.45
N ILE A 599 -31.93 12.63 -67.54
CA ILE A 599 -31.02 11.68 -66.90
C ILE A 599 -31.70 11.10 -65.65
N SER A 600 -31.68 9.79 -65.49
CA SER A 600 -32.16 9.15 -64.22
C SER A 600 -31.38 9.71 -63.04
N VAL A 601 -32.14 10.15 -62.08
CA VAL A 601 -31.70 10.99 -60.96
C VAL A 601 -30.79 10.24 -59.99
N VAL A 602 -29.73 10.89 -59.52
CA VAL A 602 -28.96 10.47 -58.36
C VAL A 602 -29.85 10.56 -57.13
N ASP A 603 -30.02 9.49 -56.37
CA ASP A 603 -30.82 9.52 -55.11
C ASP A 603 -30.07 10.35 -54.01
N THR A 604 -30.67 11.48 -53.66
CA THR A 604 -30.18 12.30 -52.53
C THR A 604 -30.70 11.86 -51.15
N GLY A 605 -31.57 10.82 -51.14
CA GLY A 605 -32.16 10.30 -49.87
C GLY A 605 -31.10 9.73 -48.92
N GLN A 606 -30.07 9.08 -49.45
CA GLN A 606 -28.93 8.55 -48.68
C GLN A 606 -28.12 9.68 -48.04
N GLN A 607 -27.78 10.73 -48.80
CA GLN A 607 -27.06 11.92 -48.27
C GLN A 607 -27.91 12.62 -47.20
N GLN A 608 -29.23 12.64 -47.35
CA GLN A 608 -30.13 13.18 -46.32
C GLN A 608 -30.15 12.33 -45.08
N ARG A 609 -30.15 10.99 -45.18
CA ARG A 609 -30.08 10.06 -44.03
C ARG A 609 -28.75 10.21 -43.27
N LEU A 610 -27.62 10.22 -43.98
CA LEU A 610 -26.29 10.45 -43.41
C LEU A 610 -26.21 11.78 -42.64
N SER A 611 -26.68 12.86 -43.28
CA SER A 611 -26.77 14.18 -42.65
C SER A 611 -27.62 14.17 -41.35
N GLN A 612 -28.76 13.48 -41.35
CA GLN A 612 -29.60 13.37 -40.15
C GLN A 612 -28.92 12.56 -39.03
N THR A 613 -28.21 11.48 -39.34
CA THR A 613 -27.48 10.67 -38.38
C THR A 613 -26.35 11.47 -37.74
N LEU A 614 -25.60 12.22 -38.55
CA LEU A 614 -24.47 13.05 -38.07
C LEU A 614 -24.95 14.27 -37.28
N LYS A 615 -26.09 14.88 -37.62
CA LYS A 615 -26.66 16.05 -36.91
C LYS A 615 -26.92 15.80 -35.41
N GLN A 616 -27.19 14.60 -35.01
CA GLN A 616 -27.56 14.26 -33.63
C GLN A 616 -26.62 13.25 -32.97
N LEU A 617 -25.64 12.73 -33.73
CA LEU A 617 -24.80 11.58 -33.34
C LEU A 617 -25.64 10.50 -32.62
N LYS A 618 -26.84 10.21 -33.15
CA LYS A 618 -27.75 9.18 -32.59
C LYS A 618 -27.16 7.77 -32.70
N GLY A 619 -26.19 7.58 -33.60
CA GLY A 619 -25.38 6.38 -33.73
C GLY A 619 -23.89 6.68 -33.55
N ALA A 620 -23.05 5.65 -33.50
CA ALA A 620 -21.62 5.75 -33.41
C ALA A 620 -21.06 6.30 -34.75
N GLY A 621 -20.87 7.60 -34.86
CA GLY A 621 -20.33 8.29 -36.06
C GLY A 621 -19.03 9.02 -35.74
N LEU A 622 -18.20 9.20 -36.76
CA LEU A 622 -17.04 10.07 -36.76
C LEU A 622 -17.33 11.31 -37.64
N LEU A 623 -17.41 12.49 -37.04
CA LEU A 623 -17.55 13.76 -37.69
C LEU A 623 -16.24 14.54 -37.62
N THR A 624 -15.66 14.90 -38.78
CA THR A 624 -14.52 15.81 -38.89
C THR A 624 -14.95 17.10 -39.56
N TYR A 625 -14.64 18.24 -38.93
CA TYR A 625 -14.94 19.56 -39.48
C TYR A 625 -13.76 20.50 -39.27
N ALA A 626 -13.41 21.26 -40.29
CA ALA A 626 -12.40 22.33 -40.22
C ALA A 626 -12.85 23.51 -41.06
N GLY A 627 -12.78 24.75 -40.46
CA GLY A 627 -13.20 25.98 -41.14
C GLY A 627 -12.37 26.34 -42.37
N GLU A 628 -11.08 26.08 -42.36
CA GLU A 628 -10.15 26.48 -43.43
C GLU A 628 -9.75 25.35 -44.41
N GLY A 629 -9.88 24.11 -44.02
CA GLY A 629 -9.56 22.99 -44.87
C GLY A 629 -9.12 21.69 -44.16
N GLN A 630 -9.20 20.59 -44.89
CA GLN A 630 -8.75 19.25 -44.47
C GLN A 630 -7.87 18.62 -45.53
N ALA A 631 -6.83 17.93 -45.10
CA ALA A 631 -5.97 17.14 -45.99
C ALA A 631 -5.78 15.73 -45.47
N HIS A 632 -5.95 14.75 -46.35
CA HIS A 632 -5.60 13.33 -46.10
C HIS A 632 -4.40 12.99 -46.96
N ILE A 633 -3.22 12.92 -46.39
CA ILE A 633 -1.95 12.75 -47.10
C ILE A 633 -1.22 11.52 -46.57
N THR A 634 -0.78 10.65 -47.51
CA THR A 634 0.04 9.49 -47.20
C THR A 634 1.07 9.28 -48.29
N PRO A 635 2.33 8.88 -47.99
CA PRO A 635 3.31 8.46 -48.98
C PRO A 635 3.02 7.08 -49.60
N ALA A 636 2.10 6.33 -49.02
CA ALA A 636 1.68 4.99 -49.46
C ALA A 636 0.27 5.02 -50.08
N SER A 637 -0.58 4.08 -49.73
CA SER A 637 -1.93 3.98 -50.30
C SER A 637 -2.98 4.55 -49.39
N LEU A 638 -4.00 5.20 -49.96
CA LEU A 638 -5.23 5.61 -49.26
C LEU A 638 -6.39 4.77 -49.84
N GLN A 639 -7.12 4.10 -48.95
CA GLN A 639 -8.34 3.37 -49.30
C GLN A 639 -9.56 4.04 -48.67
N LEU A 640 -10.60 4.27 -49.48
CA LEU A 640 -11.92 4.69 -49.01
C LEU A 640 -12.91 3.60 -49.33
N SER A 641 -13.48 2.95 -48.32
CA SER A 641 -14.45 1.85 -48.45
C SER A 641 -15.66 2.13 -47.57
N THR A 642 -16.85 1.91 -48.15
CA THR A 642 -18.12 2.06 -47.43
C THR A 642 -18.95 0.82 -47.67
N GLY A 643 -19.71 0.39 -46.67
CA GLY A 643 -20.69 -0.72 -46.82
C GLY A 643 -21.94 -0.32 -47.53
N GLU A 644 -22.24 0.97 -47.57
CA GLU A 644 -23.42 1.54 -48.26
C GLU A 644 -22.97 2.57 -49.30
N ASP A 645 -23.03 3.86 -48.98
CA ASP A 645 -22.83 4.93 -49.98
C ASP A 645 -21.56 5.73 -49.72
N LEU A 646 -20.84 6.09 -50.80
CA LEU A 646 -19.80 7.10 -50.80
C LEU A 646 -20.33 8.36 -51.51
N VAL A 647 -20.51 9.44 -50.73
CA VAL A 647 -20.98 10.73 -51.22
C VAL A 647 -19.87 11.78 -51.16
N ALA A 648 -19.58 12.40 -52.31
CA ALA A 648 -18.66 13.53 -52.42
C ALA A 648 -19.36 14.72 -53.07
N THR A 649 -19.32 15.88 -52.42
CA THR A 649 -19.92 17.13 -52.94
C THR A 649 -18.87 18.22 -52.85
N ALA A 650 -18.58 18.90 -53.94
CA ALA A 650 -17.68 20.04 -54.02
C ALA A 650 -18.48 21.32 -54.37
N GLY A 651 -18.29 22.39 -53.63
CA GLY A 651 -18.93 23.71 -53.88
C GLY A 651 -18.41 24.38 -55.17
N ASN A 652 -17.16 24.12 -55.53
CA ASN A 652 -16.49 24.64 -56.73
C ASN A 652 -15.98 23.47 -57.57
N ASP A 653 -14.75 23.16 -57.52
CA ASP A 653 -14.10 22.22 -58.43
C ASP A 653 -13.77 20.91 -57.71
N ALA A 654 -13.83 19.81 -58.48
CA ALA A 654 -13.32 18.52 -58.07
C ALA A 654 -12.31 18.02 -59.10
N SER A 655 -11.08 17.70 -58.72
CA SER A 655 -10.02 17.24 -59.58
C SER A 655 -9.45 15.89 -59.15
N ILE A 656 -9.31 14.94 -60.09
CA ILE A 656 -8.66 13.66 -59.88
C ILE A 656 -7.48 13.58 -60.82
N ASN A 657 -6.25 13.60 -60.32
CA ASN A 657 -5.01 13.52 -61.09
C ASN A 657 -4.31 12.20 -60.79
N VAL A 658 -4.07 11.38 -61.84
CA VAL A 658 -3.50 10.04 -61.70
C VAL A 658 -2.37 9.85 -62.67
N VAL A 659 -1.18 9.48 -62.21
CA VAL A 659 0.00 9.34 -63.07
C VAL A 659 -0.08 8.08 -63.95
N LYS A 660 -0.63 6.99 -63.46
CA LYS A 660 -0.60 5.72 -64.23
C LYS A 660 -1.98 5.32 -64.76
N LYS A 661 -2.91 4.99 -63.91
CA LYS A 661 -4.19 4.41 -64.30
C LYS A 661 -5.31 4.87 -63.41
N PHE A 662 -6.37 5.40 -64.00
CA PHE A 662 -7.66 5.62 -63.36
C PHE A 662 -8.66 4.60 -63.91
N SER A 663 -9.34 3.87 -63.04
CA SER A 663 -10.35 2.88 -63.42
C SER A 663 -11.64 3.17 -62.65
N LEU A 664 -12.76 3.14 -63.38
CA LEU A 664 -14.10 3.29 -62.79
C LEU A 664 -14.94 2.08 -63.24
N ALA A 665 -15.38 1.29 -62.27
CA ALA A 665 -16.28 0.14 -62.52
C ALA A 665 -17.58 0.35 -61.72
N VAL A 666 -18.72 0.20 -62.38
CA VAL A 666 -20.05 0.47 -61.82
C VAL A 666 -20.95 -0.72 -62.16
N GLY A 667 -21.64 -1.27 -61.14
CA GLY A 667 -22.49 -2.45 -61.31
C GLY A 667 -23.75 -2.19 -62.17
N GLU A 668 -24.38 -1.06 -61.97
CA GLU A 668 -25.64 -0.78 -62.67
C GLU A 668 -25.50 0.34 -63.70
N LYS A 669 -25.21 1.54 -63.29
CA LYS A 669 -25.28 2.70 -64.18
C LYS A 669 -24.22 3.74 -63.87
N LEU A 670 -23.50 4.19 -64.88
CA LEU A 670 -22.68 5.40 -64.90
C LEU A 670 -23.43 6.54 -65.56
N ALA A 671 -23.66 7.65 -64.90
CA ALA A 671 -24.24 8.87 -65.52
C ALA A 671 -23.25 10.04 -65.35
N LEU A 672 -22.98 10.74 -66.48
CA LEU A 672 -22.15 11.94 -66.54
C LEU A 672 -23.02 13.09 -67.03
N PHE A 673 -23.07 14.19 -66.29
CA PHE A 673 -23.85 15.36 -66.64
C PHE A 673 -23.04 16.64 -66.47
N ALA A 674 -22.94 17.45 -67.52
CA ALA A 674 -22.37 18.77 -67.46
C ALA A 674 -23.41 19.80 -67.90
N ARG A 675 -23.74 20.77 -67.03
CA ARG A 675 -24.82 21.74 -67.25
C ARG A 675 -24.45 22.83 -68.31
N LYS A 676 -23.21 23.35 -68.28
CA LYS A 676 -22.86 24.55 -69.09
C LYS A 676 -21.79 24.32 -70.14
N LEU A 677 -20.65 23.74 -69.78
CA LEU A 677 -19.46 23.77 -70.62
C LEU A 677 -19.17 22.46 -71.35
N GLY A 678 -20.04 21.48 -71.19
CA GLY A 678 -19.96 20.22 -71.94
C GLY A 678 -19.03 19.16 -71.26
N ILE A 679 -18.83 18.07 -71.97
CA ILE A 679 -17.97 16.93 -71.60
C ILE A 679 -16.93 16.76 -72.70
N GLN A 680 -15.65 16.75 -72.35
CA GLN A 680 -14.54 16.50 -73.24
C GLN A 680 -13.89 15.15 -72.87
N MET A 681 -13.69 14.29 -73.91
CA MET A 681 -12.98 13.02 -73.76
C MET A 681 -11.84 13.03 -74.79
N ILE A 682 -10.59 13.12 -74.35
CA ILE A 682 -9.41 13.21 -75.21
C ILE A 682 -8.39 12.16 -74.79
N ALA A 683 -7.97 11.29 -75.76
CA ALA A 683 -6.79 10.47 -75.62
C ALA A 683 -5.63 11.14 -76.34
N GLY A 684 -4.56 11.52 -75.66
CA GLY A 684 -3.37 12.17 -76.23
C GLY A 684 -2.58 11.17 -77.09
N ALA A 685 -2.63 9.89 -76.75
CA ALA A 685 -2.09 8.79 -77.51
C ALA A 685 -2.89 7.52 -77.19
N GLY A 686 -3.05 6.61 -78.21
CA GLY A 686 -3.88 5.40 -78.04
C GLY A 686 -5.36 5.64 -78.34
N ASP A 687 -6.15 4.58 -78.28
CA ASP A 687 -7.52 4.56 -78.82
C ASP A 687 -8.55 5.05 -77.74
N ILE A 688 -9.63 5.64 -78.20
CA ILE A 688 -10.87 5.82 -77.43
C ILE A 688 -11.84 4.74 -77.95
N THR A 689 -12.13 3.76 -77.06
CA THR A 689 -13.09 2.69 -77.40
C THR A 689 -14.39 2.97 -76.59
N VAL A 690 -15.49 3.13 -77.30
CA VAL A 690 -16.86 3.26 -76.72
C VAL A 690 -17.69 2.11 -77.29
N GLN A 691 -18.23 1.27 -76.37
CA GLN A 691 -18.87 0.02 -76.71
C GLN A 691 -20.12 -0.24 -75.92
N ALA A 692 -21.26 -0.54 -76.57
CA ALA A 692 -22.46 -1.07 -75.96
C ALA A 692 -22.58 -2.56 -76.28
N GLN A 693 -22.30 -3.48 -75.40
CA GLN A 693 -22.23 -4.92 -75.73
C GLN A 693 -23.58 -5.56 -75.94
N ARG A 694 -24.63 -5.15 -75.30
CA ARG A 694 -25.98 -5.74 -75.40
C ARG A 694 -27.06 -4.72 -75.73
N GLY A 695 -26.81 -3.46 -75.60
CA GLY A 695 -27.75 -2.36 -75.84
C GLY A 695 -27.47 -1.53 -77.07
N ALA A 696 -28.31 -0.57 -77.32
CA ALA A 696 -28.14 0.39 -78.40
C ALA A 696 -27.19 1.52 -77.96
N MET A 697 -26.46 2.10 -78.92
CA MET A 697 -25.71 3.33 -78.71
C MET A 697 -26.45 4.49 -79.41
N HIS A 698 -26.86 5.50 -78.62
CA HIS A 698 -27.53 6.71 -79.13
C HIS A 698 -26.58 7.90 -78.97
N MET A 699 -26.24 8.55 -80.09
CA MET A 699 -25.52 9.82 -80.08
C MET A 699 -26.43 10.89 -80.63
N LEU A 700 -26.78 11.87 -79.90
CA LEU A 700 -27.74 12.90 -80.24
C LEU A 700 -27.14 14.29 -80.08
N SER A 701 -27.26 15.16 -81.08
CA SER A 701 -26.91 16.58 -80.93
C SER A 701 -28.07 17.47 -81.48
N GLN A 702 -28.30 18.60 -80.79
CA GLN A 702 -29.23 19.60 -81.32
C GLN A 702 -28.66 20.39 -82.48
N GLN A 703 -27.36 20.57 -82.52
CA GLN A 703 -26.64 21.26 -83.57
C GLN A 703 -25.83 20.24 -84.41
N ASP A 704 -24.75 20.62 -84.98
CA ASP A 704 -23.97 19.80 -85.82
C ASP A 704 -23.41 18.54 -85.16
N PHE A 705 -23.40 17.46 -85.80
CA PHE A 705 -22.75 16.21 -85.40
C PHE A 705 -21.64 15.91 -86.47
N THR A 706 -20.38 16.02 -86.09
CA THR A 706 -19.24 15.88 -86.95
C THR A 706 -18.44 14.62 -86.66
N LEU A 707 -18.19 13.73 -87.63
CA LEU A 707 -17.28 12.60 -87.52
C LEU A 707 -16.15 12.81 -88.55
N THR A 708 -14.92 12.93 -88.11
CA THR A 708 -13.78 13.20 -88.97
C THR A 708 -12.63 12.27 -88.66
N SER A 709 -12.04 11.62 -89.63
CA SER A 709 -10.74 10.95 -89.52
C SER A 709 -9.75 11.70 -90.40
N THR A 710 -8.67 12.21 -89.83
CA THR A 710 -7.76 13.14 -90.49
C THR A 710 -6.77 12.42 -91.37
N ASP A 711 -6.27 11.23 -90.92
CA ASP A 711 -5.20 10.51 -91.66
C ASP A 711 -5.57 9.13 -92.08
N SER A 712 -6.75 8.60 -91.81
CA SER A 712 -7.14 7.26 -92.10
C SER A 712 -8.60 7.18 -92.56
N LYS A 713 -9.17 5.98 -92.59
CA LYS A 713 -10.53 5.72 -93.12
C LYS A 713 -11.56 5.85 -92.00
N LEU A 714 -12.72 6.39 -92.25
CA LEU A 714 -13.93 6.23 -91.50
C LEU A 714 -14.67 4.98 -91.96
N ASN A 715 -14.71 3.94 -91.11
CA ASN A 715 -15.45 2.70 -91.39
C ASN A 715 -16.79 2.72 -90.63
N ILE A 716 -17.90 2.64 -91.41
CA ILE A 716 -19.24 2.50 -90.79
C ILE A 716 -19.80 1.19 -91.31
N SER A 717 -20.11 0.25 -90.43
CA SER A 717 -20.58 -1.09 -90.87
C SER A 717 -21.78 -1.49 -89.97
N ALA A 718 -22.75 -2.15 -90.57
CA ALA A 718 -23.88 -2.68 -89.83
C ALA A 718 -24.30 -4.02 -90.46
N LYS A 719 -24.77 -4.98 -89.65
CA LYS A 719 -25.21 -6.28 -90.09
C LYS A 719 -26.52 -6.22 -90.92
N GLN A 720 -27.43 -5.33 -90.49
CA GLN A 720 -28.78 -5.27 -91.05
C GLN A 720 -29.03 -4.11 -92.01
N GLY A 721 -28.16 -3.11 -91.98
CA GLY A 721 -28.24 -2.00 -92.93
C GLY A 721 -27.73 -0.70 -92.41
N ILE A 722 -27.38 0.29 -93.24
CA ILE A 722 -26.96 1.63 -92.93
C ILE A 722 -27.94 2.60 -93.57
N GLN A 723 -28.46 3.57 -92.84
CA GLN A 723 -29.30 4.62 -93.45
C GLN A 723 -28.76 6.00 -93.08
N LEU A 724 -28.48 6.78 -94.12
CA LEU A 724 -28.12 8.21 -93.97
C LEU A 724 -29.26 8.97 -94.69
N ALA A 725 -29.99 9.74 -93.89
CA ALA A 725 -31.20 10.42 -94.39
C ALA A 725 -31.30 11.87 -93.86
N CYS A 726 -31.79 12.79 -94.74
CA CYS A 726 -32.08 14.17 -94.41
C CYS A 726 -33.21 14.65 -95.28
N GLY A 727 -34.24 15.36 -94.68
CA GLY A 727 -35.32 15.96 -95.47
C GLY A 727 -36.11 15.01 -96.30
N GLY A 728 -36.22 13.74 -95.97
CA GLY A 728 -36.93 12.70 -96.76
C GLY A 728 -36.09 12.05 -97.86
N GLY A 729 -34.88 12.54 -98.19
CA GLY A 729 -33.92 11.91 -99.09
C GLY A 729 -32.81 11.20 -98.33
N GLY A 730 -32.10 10.22 -98.93
CA GLY A 730 -31.00 9.51 -98.29
C GLY A 730 -30.36 8.41 -99.11
N ILE A 731 -29.32 7.80 -98.45
CA ILE A 731 -28.65 6.60 -98.91
C ILE A 731 -28.93 5.48 -97.91
N ARG A 732 -29.43 4.39 -98.43
CA ARG A 732 -29.68 3.15 -97.64
C ARG A 732 -28.80 2.03 -98.26
N ILE A 733 -28.06 1.36 -97.38
CA ILE A 733 -27.33 0.14 -97.71
C ILE A 733 -28.10 -0.99 -96.98
N ASN A 734 -28.65 -1.92 -97.74
CA ASN A 734 -29.44 -3.00 -97.22
C ASN A 734 -28.57 -4.21 -96.82
N ALA A 735 -29.17 -5.16 -96.14
CA ALA A 735 -28.43 -6.36 -95.62
C ALA A 735 -27.98 -7.30 -96.75
N ASP A 736 -28.60 -7.28 -97.89
CA ASP A 736 -28.24 -8.01 -99.09
C ASP A 736 -27.13 -7.33 -99.88
N GLY A 737 -26.62 -6.19 -99.45
CA GLY A 737 -25.60 -5.42 -100.13
C GLY A 737 -26.13 -4.46 -101.16
N SER A 738 -27.44 -4.39 -101.40
CA SER A 738 -28.01 -3.40 -102.31
C SER A 738 -27.89 -1.97 -101.71
N VAL A 739 -27.62 -1.01 -102.59
CA VAL A 739 -27.51 0.40 -102.31
C VAL A 739 -28.61 1.18 -102.97
N GLU A 740 -29.48 1.76 -102.25
CA GLU A 740 -30.59 2.64 -102.68
C GLU A 740 -30.27 4.10 -102.47
N ILE A 741 -30.35 4.93 -103.39
CA ILE A 741 -30.35 6.39 -103.33
C ILE A 741 -31.77 6.85 -103.63
N PHE A 742 -32.38 7.50 -102.66
CA PHE A 742 -33.79 7.97 -102.83
C PHE A 742 -33.88 9.45 -102.44
N SER A 743 -34.78 10.14 -103.20
CA SER A 743 -34.99 11.57 -102.99
C SER A 743 -36.39 11.93 -103.45
N PRO A 744 -37.20 12.72 -102.66
CA PRO A 744 -38.49 13.20 -103.17
C PRO A 744 -38.41 14.31 -104.23
N THR A 745 -37.25 14.91 -104.40
CA THR A 745 -37.07 16.07 -105.36
C THR A 745 -36.13 15.79 -106.51
N GLY A 746 -35.16 14.93 -106.47
CA GLY A 746 -34.20 14.62 -107.49
C GLY A 746 -32.79 14.23 -106.88
N VAL A 747 -31.98 13.57 -107.71
CA VAL A 747 -30.58 13.17 -107.36
C VAL A 747 -29.66 13.78 -108.32
N ASP A 748 -28.85 14.73 -107.96
CA ASP A 748 -27.79 15.34 -108.79
C ASP A 748 -26.45 14.66 -108.55
N ILE A 749 -25.86 14.04 -109.54
CA ILE A 749 -24.52 13.50 -109.47
C ILE A 749 -23.57 14.39 -110.20
N LYS A 750 -22.69 15.08 -109.55
CA LYS A 750 -21.63 15.96 -110.14
C LYS A 750 -20.28 15.25 -110.02
N ALA A 751 -19.86 14.62 -111.06
CA ALA A 751 -18.61 13.90 -111.22
C ALA A 751 -17.97 14.11 -112.58
N PRO A 752 -16.65 14.22 -112.72
CA PRO A 752 -15.96 14.30 -114.05
C PRO A 752 -16.15 13.05 -114.84
N ASN A 753 -16.30 11.88 -114.21
CA ASN A 753 -16.59 10.62 -114.87
C ASN A 753 -17.55 9.75 -114.01
N PHE A 754 -18.47 9.10 -114.75
CA PHE A 754 -19.38 8.13 -114.13
C PHE A 754 -19.20 6.78 -114.81
N ALA A 755 -18.69 5.76 -114.16
CA ALA A 755 -18.39 4.48 -114.74
C ALA A 755 -19.13 3.35 -114.00
N TYR A 756 -19.77 2.44 -114.77
CA TYR A 756 -20.35 1.21 -114.26
C TYR A 756 -19.27 0.10 -114.35
N LYS A 757 -18.89 -0.50 -113.18
CA LYS A 757 -18.00 -1.67 -113.12
C LYS A 757 -18.78 -2.89 -112.68
N GLY A 758 -18.24 -4.09 -112.95
CA GLY A 758 -18.88 -5.32 -112.44
C GLY A 758 -19.00 -5.42 -110.97
N PRO A 759 -19.77 -6.33 -110.37
CA PRO A 759 -20.01 -6.50 -108.94
C PRO A 759 -18.72 -6.76 -108.19
N GLU A 760 -18.56 -6.05 -107.10
CA GLU A 760 -17.48 -6.20 -106.05
C GLU A 760 -18.10 -6.28 -104.66
N SER A 761 -17.57 -7.12 -103.80
CA SER A 761 -18.03 -7.27 -102.45
C SER A 761 -16.88 -7.15 -101.48
N VAL A 762 -17.14 -6.60 -100.35
CA VAL A 762 -16.18 -6.47 -99.20
C VAL A 762 -16.68 -7.29 -98.10
N GLN A 763 -15.84 -8.19 -97.53
CA GLN A 763 -16.16 -8.91 -96.34
C GLN A 763 -15.88 -7.99 -95.11
N ILE A 764 -16.87 -7.83 -94.26
CA ILE A 764 -16.78 -7.04 -93.00
C ILE A 764 -16.77 -8.00 -91.84
N GLN A 765 -15.67 -8.01 -91.10
CA GLN A 765 -15.64 -8.72 -89.83
C GLN A 765 -16.30 -7.89 -88.73
N MET A 766 -17.36 -8.44 -88.18
CA MET A 766 -18.01 -7.82 -86.94
C MET A 766 -17.36 -8.35 -85.71
N PRO A 767 -17.07 -7.50 -84.74
CA PRO A 767 -16.54 -7.93 -83.48
C PRO A 767 -17.53 -8.79 -82.69
N ASN A 768 -17.01 -9.86 -82.03
CA ASN A 768 -17.78 -10.72 -81.12
C ASN A 768 -17.51 -10.31 -79.67
N PHE A 769 -18.55 -10.26 -78.84
CA PHE A 769 -18.42 -9.84 -77.46
C PHE A 769 -18.53 -11.05 -76.56
N ASP A 770 -17.49 -11.33 -75.74
CA ASP A 770 -17.53 -12.36 -74.69
C ASP A 770 -18.45 -11.97 -73.58
N LYS A 771 -19.22 -12.93 -73.11
CA LYS A 771 -20.05 -12.78 -71.92
C LYS A 771 -19.13 -12.82 -70.64
N GLY A 772 -18.84 -11.70 -70.07
CA GLY A 772 -18.16 -11.65 -68.77
C GLY A 772 -18.98 -12.39 -67.69
N ALA A 773 -18.38 -13.35 -66.99
CA ALA A 773 -18.97 -14.01 -65.87
C ALA A 773 -18.40 -13.37 -64.57
N PHE A 774 -19.24 -13.03 -63.64
CA PHE A 774 -18.82 -12.59 -62.32
C PHE A 774 -18.60 -13.83 -61.47
N LYS A 775 -17.41 -13.89 -60.81
CA LYS A 775 -17.05 -15.01 -59.93
C LYS A 775 -16.79 -14.47 -58.52
N HIS A 776 -17.53 -15.01 -57.55
CA HIS A 776 -17.40 -14.66 -56.15
C HIS A 776 -16.88 -15.86 -55.37
N ARG A 777 -16.12 -15.61 -54.32
CA ARG A 777 -15.63 -16.59 -53.38
C ARG A 777 -15.67 -15.99 -51.97
N TYR A 778 -16.30 -16.63 -51.02
CA TYR A 778 -16.40 -16.21 -49.65
C TYR A 778 -15.41 -16.97 -48.80
N ARG A 779 -14.75 -16.27 -47.83
CA ARG A 779 -13.92 -16.86 -46.78
C ARG A 779 -14.63 -16.69 -45.47
N LEU A 780 -14.86 -17.79 -44.78
CA LEU A 780 -15.64 -17.82 -43.53
C LEU A 780 -14.72 -17.77 -42.32
N HIS A 781 -15.04 -16.88 -41.39
CA HIS A 781 -14.36 -16.70 -40.09
C HIS A 781 -15.38 -16.85 -38.94
N ALA A 782 -14.91 -17.23 -37.77
CA ALA A 782 -15.75 -17.21 -36.58
C ALA A 782 -16.19 -15.77 -36.25
N SER A 783 -17.40 -15.61 -35.70
CA SER A 783 -17.97 -14.27 -35.45
C SER A 783 -17.27 -13.56 -34.28
N ASP A 784 -16.63 -14.28 -33.39
CA ASP A 784 -15.95 -13.82 -32.18
C ASP A 784 -14.41 -13.79 -32.32
N ASP A 785 -13.87 -14.43 -33.36
CA ASP A 785 -12.43 -14.42 -33.67
C ASP A 785 -12.19 -14.36 -35.19
N PRO A 786 -11.83 -13.17 -35.73
CA PRO A 786 -11.55 -13.00 -37.15
C PRO A 786 -10.33 -13.78 -37.67
N GLU A 787 -9.44 -14.27 -36.82
CA GLU A 787 -8.29 -15.08 -37.20
C GLU A 787 -8.63 -16.58 -37.26
N GLN A 788 -9.72 -16.99 -36.66
CA GLN A 788 -10.18 -18.36 -36.69
C GLN A 788 -10.98 -18.64 -37.96
N ILE A 789 -10.35 -19.32 -38.91
CA ILE A 789 -10.93 -19.71 -40.21
C ILE A 789 -11.82 -20.92 -40.00
N LEU A 790 -13.05 -20.88 -40.56
CA LEU A 790 -14.00 -21.99 -40.52
C LEU A 790 -13.80 -22.90 -41.74
N THR A 791 -13.01 -23.96 -41.53
CA THR A 791 -12.74 -24.98 -42.57
C THR A 791 -13.73 -26.13 -42.46
N ARG A 792 -14.11 -26.70 -43.60
CA ARG A 792 -15.10 -27.81 -43.72
C ARG A 792 -16.44 -27.48 -43.05
N GLN A 793 -16.80 -26.19 -43.07
CA GLN A 793 -18.06 -25.71 -42.55
C GLN A 793 -19.11 -25.76 -43.67
N LYS A 794 -20.24 -26.39 -43.42
CA LYS A 794 -21.38 -26.40 -44.36
C LYS A 794 -22.04 -25.03 -44.37
N PHE A 795 -22.34 -24.55 -45.54
CA PHE A 795 -22.97 -23.27 -45.75
C PHE A 795 -24.01 -23.34 -46.87
N ARG A 796 -24.95 -22.41 -46.84
CA ARG A 796 -25.89 -22.13 -47.93
C ARG A 796 -25.76 -20.66 -48.29
N VAL A 797 -25.63 -20.41 -49.58
CA VAL A 797 -25.62 -19.04 -50.11
C VAL A 797 -26.83 -18.86 -51.00
N LYS A 798 -27.60 -17.81 -50.76
CA LYS A 798 -28.80 -17.47 -51.53
C LYS A 798 -28.58 -16.14 -52.25
N SER A 799 -28.78 -16.10 -53.57
CA SER A 799 -28.74 -14.86 -54.36
C SER A 799 -30.02 -14.05 -54.17
N SER A 800 -29.97 -12.74 -54.41
CA SER A 800 -31.16 -11.88 -54.51
C SER A 800 -32.09 -12.29 -55.64
N ALA A 801 -31.60 -12.97 -56.66
CA ALA A 801 -32.36 -13.57 -57.76
C ALA A 801 -33.06 -14.89 -57.39
N GLY A 802 -32.71 -15.47 -56.22
CA GLY A 802 -33.32 -16.69 -55.72
C GLY A 802 -32.54 -17.96 -55.89
N ASP A 803 -31.35 -17.89 -56.53
CA ASP A 803 -30.47 -19.04 -56.71
C ASP A 803 -29.89 -19.47 -55.32
N ILE A 804 -29.86 -20.75 -55.08
CA ILE A 804 -29.34 -21.32 -53.84
C ILE A 804 -28.18 -22.25 -54.19
N VAL A 805 -27.05 -22.02 -53.52
CA VAL A 805 -25.88 -22.88 -53.63
C VAL A 805 -25.51 -23.36 -52.22
N GLU A 806 -25.47 -24.66 -52.04
CA GLU A 806 -24.99 -25.31 -50.82
C GLU A 806 -23.62 -25.92 -51.06
N GLY A 807 -22.76 -25.88 -50.05
CA GLY A 807 -21.42 -26.42 -50.12
C GLY A 807 -20.72 -26.53 -48.79
N GLU A 808 -19.49 -26.88 -48.80
CA GLU A 808 -18.59 -26.95 -47.64
C GLU A 808 -17.33 -26.15 -47.95
N THR A 809 -16.81 -25.40 -46.96
CA THR A 809 -15.59 -24.62 -47.12
C THR A 809 -14.37 -25.54 -47.21
N ASP A 810 -13.41 -25.13 -48.04
CA ASP A 810 -12.14 -25.83 -48.19
C ASP A 810 -11.20 -25.72 -47.01
N GLY A 811 -9.97 -26.24 -47.12
CA GLY A 811 -8.93 -26.16 -46.08
C GLY A 811 -8.46 -24.75 -45.76
N GLU A 812 -8.79 -23.72 -46.55
CA GLU A 812 -8.52 -22.31 -46.33
C GLU A 812 -9.78 -21.53 -45.91
N GLY A 813 -10.85 -22.24 -45.57
CA GLY A 813 -12.14 -21.68 -45.15
C GLY A 813 -12.91 -20.97 -46.26
N CYS A 814 -12.59 -21.26 -47.51
CA CYS A 814 -13.21 -20.62 -48.67
C CYS A 814 -14.33 -21.43 -49.29
N SER A 815 -15.38 -20.76 -49.77
CA SER A 815 -16.42 -21.36 -50.59
C SER A 815 -15.90 -21.77 -51.96
N PRO A 816 -16.55 -22.67 -52.70
CA PRO A 816 -16.36 -22.80 -54.16
C PRO A 816 -16.59 -21.46 -54.88
N LEU A 817 -16.06 -21.35 -56.09
CA LEU A 817 -16.34 -20.22 -56.97
C LEU A 817 -17.82 -20.24 -57.34
N LEU A 818 -18.54 -19.15 -57.02
CA LEU A 818 -19.93 -18.95 -57.36
C LEU A 818 -19.99 -18.12 -58.63
N ASP A 819 -20.56 -18.66 -59.69
CA ASP A 819 -20.75 -17.98 -60.98
C ASP A 819 -22.12 -17.27 -60.96
N ALA A 820 -22.12 -15.97 -61.25
CA ALA A 820 -23.34 -15.18 -61.38
C ALA A 820 -23.34 -14.46 -62.73
N THR A 821 -24.48 -14.34 -63.37
CA THR A 821 -24.66 -13.58 -64.59
C THR A 821 -24.80 -12.08 -64.34
N ASP A 822 -25.18 -11.71 -63.16
CA ASP A 822 -25.29 -10.32 -62.67
C ASP A 822 -24.64 -10.14 -61.28
N LEU A 823 -24.41 -8.90 -60.88
CA LEU A 823 -23.94 -8.52 -59.52
C LEU A 823 -25.11 -8.67 -58.50
N ASP A 824 -25.38 -9.92 -58.14
CA ASP A 824 -26.37 -10.21 -57.13
C ASP A 824 -25.80 -10.06 -55.72
N THR A 825 -26.60 -9.58 -54.80
CA THR A 825 -26.31 -9.70 -53.39
C THR A 825 -26.59 -11.12 -52.91
N TRP A 826 -25.58 -11.72 -52.25
CA TRP A 826 -25.67 -13.07 -51.76
C TRP A 826 -25.74 -13.06 -50.26
N THR A 827 -26.72 -13.74 -49.70
CA THR A 827 -26.84 -13.93 -48.22
C THR A 827 -26.29 -15.30 -47.89
N LEU A 828 -25.37 -15.35 -46.91
CA LEU A 828 -24.71 -16.58 -46.48
C LEU A 828 -25.34 -17.04 -45.17
N GLU A 829 -25.73 -18.31 -45.13
CA GLU A 829 -26.26 -18.99 -43.94
C GLU A 829 -25.38 -20.19 -43.61
N LEU A 830 -24.91 -20.27 -42.38
CA LEU A 830 -24.15 -21.44 -41.89
C LEU A 830 -25.13 -22.56 -41.55
N LEU A 831 -24.87 -23.73 -42.13
CA LEU A 831 -25.64 -24.93 -41.83
C LEU A 831 -24.98 -25.72 -40.72
N SER A 832 -25.75 -26.17 -39.75
CA SER A 832 -25.30 -26.96 -38.60
C SER A 832 -24.83 -28.38 -39.04
#